data_137f29c2a99ef750d18f86d72155b3a8
#
_entry.id   137f29c2a99ef750d18f86d72155b3a8
#
_cell.length_a   1.000
_cell.length_b   1.000
_cell.length_c   1.000
_cell.angle_alpha   90.00
_cell.angle_beta   90.00
_cell.angle_gamma   90.00
#
_symmetry.space_group_name_H-M   'P 1'
#
loop_
_entity.id
_entity.type
_entity.pdbx_description
1 polymer ?
#
loop_
_entity_poly.entity_id
_entity_poly.type
_entity_poly.pdbx_seq_one_letter_code
_entity_poly.pdbx_strand_id
1 'polypeptide(L)'
;MAKYGYFDQENKEYVITRPDTPLPWINYLGAEQYCALMSNTAGGYSFYRDPKERRITRYRYNNVPMDRGGRYVYIRDNKSKDFWSPSWQPVMKLDKYECRHGMGYTIIESEYAGITTKTTYFVPLGENLEIWMMEVSVEPETKRLGSNRGNRDVQSQVSSRDLSIFPFVEFCLWDALNDMTDYQYNLNIGQTEYKNNIIYHLSRYRVSHDVVGYFACSNATPNGFDTQRRDFMGNYGDFSAPRAVAEGKMNDSIACGWAPVGALQLPCPLKAGETRTFIFVLGFSEDIKEPPRKVKKFSKKEVVEKELAKLKAYWDEGLNRFSVRTPDSELNLMANVWNQYQCRTTFNWSRSASYYESGIGRGMGFRDSNQDTLGFVHMIPEKVKERIKDLAATQLPDGSAYHQYSPLTKKANPSDHKYGDDHLWLIFSAASYLKETGDFGFLKEKVTFGSIYEHLARAISFSMKNIGPHGLPKILFADWNDCLNLDQGKGKAESVMVAQMLVGAAYEMARIAELAEKPADAKKYTAIAEKMKNAVNKKAWDGDWYVRAYTDEMEPVGSKKCEEGKIFLETQSWAVLSGTADKERGKKCMDSVHKHLATEHGIQVMTPPYSKFYYQLGSIGVYPPGLKENGAIFCHPNPWAMAAECMLGRGDRAYEYYRAILPAARNEIADLHKTEPYVYCQMIAGKFHKDFGEGKNSWLTGSACWNFVAVSQYILGIRPDYDGLLIDPCIPKEWKGFSARRHFRGSDYYITVRNPEGISKGIKSVMLDGEKLTSNLIPPSKESKEHHVEVVMGR
;
A
#
# COMPACT_ATOMS: atom_id res chain seq x y z
N MET A 1 0.33 12.35 25.21
CA MET A 1 1.26 11.94 24.12
C MET A 1 0.91 10.52 23.69
N ALA A 2 0.87 10.28 22.39
CA ALA A 2 0.64 8.95 21.88
C ALA A 2 1.66 7.95 22.43
N LYS A 3 1.22 6.74 22.74
CA LYS A 3 2.00 5.75 23.52
C LYS A 3 3.24 5.20 22.80
N TYR A 4 3.18 5.12 21.46
CA TYR A 4 4.19 4.41 20.66
C TYR A 4 5.02 5.32 19.77
N GLY A 5 4.55 6.51 19.43
CA GLY A 5 5.23 7.40 18.52
C GLY A 5 4.46 8.66 18.16
N TYR A 6 5.03 9.45 17.26
CA TYR A 6 4.46 10.72 16.81
C TYR A 6 4.88 11.04 15.38
N PHE A 7 4.15 11.97 14.72
CA PHE A 7 4.47 12.48 13.40
C PHE A 7 5.49 13.63 13.51
N ASP A 8 6.63 13.47 12.86
CA ASP A 8 7.59 14.54 12.59
C ASP A 8 7.23 15.15 11.22
N GLN A 9 6.51 16.28 11.26
CA GLN A 9 5.99 16.93 10.04
C GLN A 9 7.10 17.57 9.20
N GLU A 10 8.17 18.06 9.85
CA GLU A 10 9.27 18.73 9.17
C GLU A 10 10.05 17.74 8.30
N ASN A 11 10.36 16.57 8.85
CA ASN A 11 11.10 15.52 8.16
C ASN A 11 10.18 14.57 7.36
N LYS A 12 8.86 14.68 7.49
CA LYS A 12 7.86 13.77 6.92
C LYS A 12 8.09 12.32 7.37
N GLU A 13 8.37 12.15 8.65
CA GLU A 13 8.65 10.87 9.29
C GLU A 13 7.58 10.53 10.32
N TYR A 14 7.38 9.23 10.56
CA TYR A 14 6.72 8.76 11.76
C TYR A 14 7.78 8.19 12.70
N VAL A 15 7.88 8.76 13.88
CA VAL A 15 8.88 8.43 14.89
C VAL A 15 8.29 7.46 15.90
N ILE A 16 8.84 6.26 15.99
CA ILE A 16 8.46 5.20 16.91
C ILE A 16 9.46 5.21 18.07
N THR A 17 8.96 5.43 19.29
CA THR A 17 9.79 5.67 20.48
C THR A 17 10.01 4.43 21.33
N ARG A 18 9.42 3.28 20.95
CA ARG A 18 9.59 2.00 21.65
C ARG A 18 9.43 0.83 20.67
N PRO A 19 10.25 -0.24 20.82
CA PRO A 19 10.30 -1.32 19.84
C PRO A 19 9.09 -2.28 19.88
N ASP A 20 8.42 -2.38 21.03
CA ASP A 20 7.31 -3.30 21.32
C ASP A 20 5.95 -2.71 20.92
N THR A 21 5.83 -2.28 19.67
CA THR A 21 4.56 -1.85 19.07
C THR A 21 3.52 -2.99 19.09
N PRO A 22 2.19 -2.69 19.06
CA PRO A 22 1.15 -3.72 19.16
C PRO A 22 1.22 -4.80 18.07
N LEU A 23 1.67 -4.42 16.89
CA LEU A 23 2.05 -5.25 15.76
C LEU A 23 3.36 -4.70 15.19
N PRO A 24 4.13 -5.45 14.40
CA PRO A 24 5.24 -4.86 13.66
C PRO A 24 4.73 -3.72 12.77
N TRP A 25 5.21 -2.50 13.02
CA TRP A 25 4.89 -1.34 12.18
C TRP A 25 5.92 -1.22 11.08
N ILE A 26 5.45 -1.32 9.85
CA ILE A 26 6.31 -1.54 8.70
C ILE A 26 6.42 -0.34 7.78
N ASN A 27 7.48 -0.36 6.97
CA ASN A 27 7.72 0.54 5.85
C ASN A 27 8.11 -0.25 4.60
N TYR A 28 7.80 0.27 3.42
CA TYR A 28 8.19 -0.28 2.14
C TYR A 28 9.31 0.56 1.54
N LEU A 29 10.51 0.01 1.48
CA LEU A 29 11.67 0.67 0.90
C LEU A 29 11.76 0.28 -0.58
N GLY A 30 11.96 1.27 -1.45
CA GLY A 30 12.08 1.06 -2.88
C GLY A 30 10.89 1.58 -3.68
N ALA A 31 11.21 2.41 -4.67
CA ALA A 31 10.23 3.09 -5.50
C ALA A 31 9.91 2.38 -6.82
N GLU A 32 10.68 1.32 -7.20
CA GLU A 32 10.59 0.71 -8.52
C GLU A 32 10.56 -0.82 -8.49
N GLN A 33 11.65 -1.49 -8.81
CA GLN A 33 11.70 -2.94 -9.03
C GLN A 33 12.18 -3.74 -7.83
N TYR A 34 13.13 -3.18 -7.07
CA TYR A 34 13.59 -3.75 -5.83
C TYR A 34 12.78 -3.21 -4.67
N CYS A 35 12.34 -4.06 -3.78
CA CYS A 35 11.61 -3.68 -2.58
C CYS A 35 12.14 -4.42 -1.35
N ALA A 36 12.28 -3.68 -0.26
CA ALA A 36 12.50 -4.23 1.06
C ALA A 36 11.36 -3.83 1.98
N LEU A 37 10.60 -4.80 2.47
CA LEU A 37 9.67 -4.58 3.58
C LEU A 37 10.48 -4.59 4.87
N MET A 38 10.24 -3.59 5.71
CA MET A 38 11.00 -3.42 6.94
C MET A 38 10.10 -2.99 8.09
N SER A 39 10.11 -3.74 9.17
CA SER A 39 9.44 -3.36 10.40
C SER A 39 10.26 -2.37 11.22
N ASN A 40 9.63 -1.82 12.26
CA ASN A 40 10.32 -0.98 13.24
C ASN A 40 11.50 -1.68 13.94
N THR A 41 11.59 -3.00 13.91
CA THR A 41 12.73 -3.77 14.45
C THR A 41 13.63 -4.38 13.36
N ALA A 42 13.57 -3.84 12.14
CA ALA A 42 14.27 -4.29 10.94
C ALA A 42 13.89 -5.69 10.41
N GLY A 43 12.79 -6.26 10.90
CA GLY A 43 12.21 -7.49 10.35
C GLY A 43 11.65 -7.30 8.94
N GLY A 44 11.22 -8.39 8.30
CA GLY A 44 10.65 -8.36 6.95
C GLY A 44 11.49 -9.08 5.90
N TYR A 45 11.33 -8.72 4.63
CA TYR A 45 11.98 -9.40 3.52
C TYR A 45 12.22 -8.49 2.33
N SER A 46 13.11 -8.93 1.44
CA SER A 46 13.44 -8.23 0.20
C SER A 46 13.15 -9.09 -1.01
N PHE A 47 12.77 -8.45 -2.12
CA PHE A 47 12.49 -9.12 -3.38
C PHE A 47 12.74 -8.20 -4.58
N TYR A 48 12.83 -8.81 -5.78
CA TYR A 48 12.98 -8.12 -7.05
C TYR A 48 11.80 -8.42 -7.96
N ARG A 49 10.98 -7.44 -8.29
CA ARG A 49 9.76 -7.50 -9.15
C ARG A 49 8.65 -8.41 -8.66
N ASP A 50 8.97 -9.60 -8.18
CA ASP A 50 7.98 -10.61 -7.77
C ASP A 50 8.33 -11.17 -6.40
N PRO A 51 7.47 -10.95 -5.38
CA PRO A 51 7.73 -11.40 -4.02
C PRO A 51 7.61 -12.90 -3.83
N LYS A 52 7.03 -13.63 -4.80
CA LYS A 52 6.93 -15.08 -4.81
C LYS A 52 8.15 -15.73 -5.50
N GLU A 53 8.45 -15.31 -6.73
CA GLU A 53 9.41 -16.00 -7.59
C GLU A 53 10.81 -15.35 -7.61
N ARG A 54 10.95 -14.16 -7.00
CA ARG A 54 12.20 -13.39 -6.93
C ARG A 54 12.48 -12.89 -5.52
N ARG A 55 12.10 -13.68 -4.51
CA ARG A 55 12.38 -13.35 -3.11
C ARG A 55 13.86 -13.56 -2.80
N ILE A 56 14.47 -12.59 -2.15
CA ILE A 56 15.90 -12.58 -1.84
C ILE A 56 16.14 -13.06 -0.42
N THR A 57 15.42 -12.51 0.56
CA THR A 57 15.54 -12.93 1.95
C THR A 57 14.34 -13.72 2.41
N ARG A 58 14.59 -14.67 3.31
CA ARG A 58 13.55 -15.54 3.86
C ARG A 58 12.63 -14.79 4.82
N TYR A 59 11.34 -15.05 4.70
CA TYR A 59 10.31 -14.63 5.63
C TYR A 59 9.16 -15.64 5.63
N ARG A 60 8.67 -15.98 6.81
CA ARG A 60 7.55 -16.92 6.98
C ARG A 60 6.42 -16.24 7.73
N TYR A 61 5.21 -16.30 7.18
CA TYR A 61 4.05 -15.58 7.73
C TYR A 61 3.59 -16.11 9.08
N ASN A 62 3.79 -17.38 9.35
CA ASN A 62 3.37 -18.03 10.60
C ASN A 62 4.52 -18.11 11.62
N ASN A 63 5.41 -17.14 11.62
CA ASN A 63 6.49 -17.10 12.60
C ASN A 63 5.97 -16.81 14.00
N VAL A 64 6.54 -17.50 14.98
CA VAL A 64 6.36 -17.24 16.40
C VAL A 64 7.75 -17.21 17.04
N PRO A 65 8.15 -16.13 17.68
CA PRO A 65 7.45 -14.85 17.76
C PRO A 65 7.35 -14.15 16.40
N MET A 66 6.38 -13.26 16.30
CA MET A 66 6.19 -12.40 15.13
C MET A 66 7.41 -11.51 14.89
N ASP A 67 7.54 -10.99 13.65
CA ASP A 67 8.61 -10.08 13.24
C ASP A 67 10.02 -10.68 13.17
N ARG A 68 10.13 -11.98 13.03
CA ARG A 68 11.40 -12.63 12.66
C ARG A 68 11.56 -12.61 11.15
N GLY A 69 12.45 -11.74 10.67
CA GLY A 69 12.79 -11.61 9.25
C GLY A 69 14.12 -12.29 8.91
N GLY A 70 14.49 -12.20 7.63
CA GLY A 70 15.72 -12.77 7.11
C GLY A 70 16.93 -11.86 7.20
N ARG A 71 16.95 -10.82 8.04
CA ARG A 71 18.08 -9.89 8.21
C ARG A 71 18.24 -9.46 9.66
N TYR A 72 19.50 -9.45 10.13
CA TYR A 72 19.84 -8.98 11.47
C TYR A 72 21.24 -8.36 11.51
N VAL A 73 21.51 -7.54 12.52
CA VAL A 73 22.85 -7.12 12.91
C VAL A 73 23.04 -7.44 14.39
N TYR A 74 24.18 -8.03 14.73
CA TYR A 74 24.58 -8.23 16.11
C TYR A 74 25.85 -7.44 16.38
N ILE A 75 25.97 -6.89 17.57
CA ILE A 75 27.18 -6.27 18.09
C ILE A 75 27.60 -7.06 19.31
N ARG A 76 28.87 -7.40 19.36
CA ARG A 76 29.46 -8.12 20.49
C ARG A 76 30.62 -7.30 21.06
N ASP A 77 30.60 -7.10 22.35
CA ASP A 77 31.77 -6.61 23.09
C ASP A 77 32.71 -7.80 23.38
N ASN A 78 33.92 -7.79 22.79
CA ASN A 78 34.82 -8.91 22.84
C ASN A 78 35.42 -9.12 24.24
N LYS A 79 35.44 -8.06 25.07
CA LYS A 79 35.96 -8.12 26.45
C LYS A 79 34.92 -8.73 27.41
N SER A 80 33.71 -8.22 27.42
CA SER A 80 32.65 -8.72 28.28
C SER A 80 31.96 -9.98 27.72
N LYS A 81 32.09 -10.24 26.43
CA LYS A 81 31.40 -11.28 25.65
C LYS A 81 29.89 -11.06 25.57
N ASP A 82 29.37 -9.94 26.05
CA ASP A 82 27.97 -9.59 25.90
C ASP A 82 27.68 -9.15 24.46
N PHE A 83 26.46 -9.38 24.02
CA PHE A 83 26.04 -9.02 22.67
C PHE A 83 24.55 -8.59 22.63
N TRP A 84 24.21 -7.78 21.64
CA TRP A 84 22.87 -7.25 21.42
C TRP A 84 22.60 -7.01 19.93
N SER A 85 21.37 -6.67 19.62
CA SER A 85 20.95 -6.24 18.28
C SER A 85 20.53 -4.77 18.31
N PRO A 86 21.13 -3.90 17.45
CA PRO A 86 20.82 -2.46 17.45
C PRO A 86 19.39 -2.15 17.02
N SER A 87 18.72 -3.08 16.33
CA SER A 87 17.32 -2.98 15.97
C SER A 87 16.35 -3.57 17.01
N TRP A 88 16.81 -3.90 18.22
CA TRP A 88 16.13 -4.61 19.29
C TRP A 88 15.96 -6.10 19.02
N GLN A 89 15.20 -6.51 18.01
CA GLN A 89 15.14 -7.91 17.60
C GLN A 89 16.50 -8.37 16.99
N PRO A 90 16.89 -9.65 17.17
CA PRO A 90 16.19 -10.72 17.91
C PRO A 90 16.65 -10.86 19.38
N VAL A 91 17.62 -10.08 19.85
CA VAL A 91 18.23 -10.22 21.20
C VAL A 91 17.39 -9.53 22.28
N MET A 92 16.67 -8.46 21.90
CA MET A 92 15.76 -7.69 22.76
C MET A 92 16.42 -7.03 23.98
N LYS A 93 17.65 -6.48 23.79
CA LYS A 93 18.40 -5.76 24.83
C LYS A 93 18.76 -4.38 24.30
N LEU A 94 18.17 -3.31 24.83
CA LEU A 94 18.54 -1.93 24.55
C LEU A 94 18.24 -1.03 25.76
N ASP A 95 19.05 0.01 25.94
CA ASP A 95 18.83 1.06 26.95
C ASP A 95 17.97 2.19 26.37
N LYS A 96 18.18 2.52 25.07
CA LYS A 96 17.40 3.49 24.32
C LYS A 96 17.08 2.97 22.92
N TYR A 97 15.96 3.41 22.38
CA TYR A 97 15.52 3.02 21.05
C TYR A 97 14.65 4.11 20.43
N GLU A 98 14.89 4.36 19.15
CA GLU A 98 14.03 5.16 18.28
C GLU A 98 14.07 4.59 16.87
N CYS A 99 12.90 4.51 16.20
CA CYS A 99 12.82 4.19 14.79
C CYS A 99 12.07 5.28 14.05
N ARG A 100 12.60 5.72 12.92
CA ARG A 100 12.00 6.72 12.04
C ARG A 100 11.67 6.08 10.70
N HIS A 101 10.39 5.97 10.39
CA HIS A 101 9.94 5.60 9.05
C HIS A 101 9.70 6.86 8.22
N GLY A 102 10.45 6.99 7.14
CA GLY A 102 10.31 8.08 6.16
C GLY A 102 9.95 7.54 4.78
N MET A 103 9.89 8.42 3.81
CA MET A 103 9.50 8.08 2.43
C MET A 103 10.60 7.27 1.75
N GLY A 104 10.46 5.93 1.74
CA GLY A 104 11.39 5.00 1.13
C GLY A 104 12.66 4.71 1.92
N TYR A 105 12.73 5.13 3.18
CA TYR A 105 13.84 4.83 4.09
C TYR A 105 13.37 4.59 5.52
N THR A 106 14.21 3.92 6.30
CA THR A 106 14.00 3.72 7.74
C THR A 106 15.30 3.98 8.47
N ILE A 107 15.25 4.69 9.59
CA ILE A 107 16.41 4.94 10.47
C ILE A 107 16.10 4.32 11.82
N ILE A 108 17.01 3.51 12.35
CA ILE A 108 16.92 2.98 13.72
C ILE A 108 18.14 3.50 14.50
N GLU A 109 17.83 4.22 15.57
CA GLU A 109 18.84 4.71 16.52
C GLU A 109 18.67 3.98 17.84
N SER A 110 19.76 3.50 18.42
CA SER A 110 19.69 2.77 19.70
C SER A 110 20.95 2.94 20.52
N GLU A 111 20.82 2.72 21.83
CA GLU A 111 21.93 2.71 22.77
C GLU A 111 21.89 1.44 23.61
N TYR A 112 23.03 0.81 23.81
CA TYR A 112 23.22 -0.27 24.77
C TYR A 112 24.64 -0.21 25.34
N ALA A 113 24.76 -0.28 26.68
CA ALA A 113 26.02 -0.31 27.43
C ALA A 113 26.99 0.84 27.05
N GLY A 114 26.44 2.04 26.74
CA GLY A 114 27.20 3.22 26.34
C GLY A 114 27.70 3.20 24.90
N ILE A 115 27.21 2.29 24.09
CA ILE A 115 27.41 2.23 22.63
C ILE A 115 26.17 2.74 21.95
N THR A 116 26.30 3.79 21.15
CA THR A 116 25.21 4.32 20.33
C THR A 116 25.35 3.82 18.91
N THR A 117 24.22 3.45 18.31
CA THR A 117 24.14 3.02 16.90
C THR A 117 23.09 3.81 16.16
N LYS A 118 23.37 4.12 14.91
CA LYS A 118 22.41 4.68 13.95
C LYS A 118 22.51 3.90 12.65
N THR A 119 21.44 3.22 12.28
CA THR A 119 21.38 2.47 11.01
C THR A 119 20.33 3.05 10.10
N THR A 120 20.74 3.49 8.92
CA THR A 120 19.86 3.99 7.86
C THR A 120 19.70 2.92 6.79
N TYR A 121 18.45 2.50 6.54
CA TYR A 121 18.07 1.51 5.55
C TYR A 121 17.32 2.18 4.41
N PHE A 122 17.73 1.94 3.16
CA PHE A 122 17.00 2.42 1.99
C PHE A 122 17.39 1.68 0.72
N VAL A 123 16.58 1.83 -0.32
CA VAL A 123 16.86 1.36 -1.68
C VAL A 123 17.17 2.58 -2.55
N PRO A 124 18.40 2.73 -3.10
CA PRO A 124 18.71 3.83 -4.00
C PRO A 124 17.87 3.76 -5.29
N LEU A 125 17.49 4.92 -5.84
CA LEU A 125 16.73 4.98 -7.08
C LEU A 125 17.45 4.32 -8.25
N GLY A 126 16.73 3.46 -8.99
CA GLY A 126 17.26 2.74 -10.14
C GLY A 126 18.24 1.60 -9.82
N GLU A 127 18.38 1.23 -8.54
CA GLU A 127 19.25 0.14 -8.11
C GLU A 127 18.45 -1.10 -7.68
N ASN A 128 19.05 -2.27 -7.92
CA ASN A 128 18.49 -3.56 -7.49
C ASN A 128 19.15 -4.05 -6.21
N LEU A 129 19.30 -3.18 -5.23
CA LEU A 129 19.94 -3.45 -3.95
C LEU A 129 19.38 -2.54 -2.85
N GLU A 130 19.50 -2.98 -1.61
CA GLU A 130 19.30 -2.15 -0.42
C GLU A 130 20.62 -1.85 0.26
N ILE A 131 20.70 -0.70 0.90
CA ILE A 131 21.87 -0.25 1.68
C ILE A 131 21.47 -0.17 3.14
N TRP A 132 22.35 -0.67 4.02
CA TRP A 132 22.29 -0.45 5.45
C TRP A 132 23.55 0.32 5.84
N MET A 133 23.44 1.62 6.06
CA MET A 133 24.53 2.45 6.54
C MET A 133 24.44 2.54 8.06
N MET A 134 25.36 1.86 8.73
CA MET A 134 25.41 1.75 10.18
C MET A 134 26.57 2.55 10.74
N GLU A 135 26.27 3.46 11.64
CA GLU A 135 27.23 4.21 12.43
C GLU A 135 27.22 3.66 13.86
N VAL A 136 28.44 3.38 14.39
CA VAL A 136 28.64 2.87 15.74
C VAL A 136 29.57 3.84 16.44
N SER A 137 29.14 4.36 17.58
CA SER A 137 29.91 5.35 18.36
C SER A 137 29.94 5.04 19.84
N VAL A 138 30.98 5.52 20.49
CA VAL A 138 31.15 5.51 21.96
C VAL A 138 31.07 6.96 22.43
N GLU A 139 30.14 7.28 23.34
CA GLU A 139 30.03 8.62 23.87
C GLU A 139 31.32 9.06 24.57
N PRO A 140 31.76 10.32 24.39
CA PRO A 140 32.83 10.87 25.22
C PRO A 140 32.36 10.99 26.66
N GLU A 141 33.14 10.57 27.62
CA GLU A 141 32.83 10.80 29.05
C GLU A 141 32.65 12.29 29.34
N THR A 142 31.38 12.69 29.54
CA THR A 142 31.12 13.99 30.20
C THR A 142 31.55 13.89 31.63
N LYS A 143 32.59 14.65 32.03
CA LYS A 143 32.93 14.87 33.44
C LYS A 143 31.66 15.36 34.14
N ARG A 144 30.98 14.50 34.91
CA ARG A 144 30.03 14.96 35.92
C ARG A 144 30.84 15.77 36.92
N LEU A 145 30.78 17.10 36.85
CA LEU A 145 31.23 17.98 37.89
C LEU A 145 30.45 17.64 39.13
N GLY A 146 31.11 16.90 40.05
CA GLY A 146 30.51 16.45 41.29
C GLY A 146 30.19 17.61 42.21
N SER A 147 28.97 17.60 42.73
CA SER A 147 28.68 18.27 43.98
C SER A 147 29.27 17.46 45.13
N ASN A 148 30.15 18.15 45.89
CA ASN A 148 30.79 17.75 47.14
C ASN A 148 30.14 16.62 47.98
N ARG A 149 30.90 15.53 48.16
CA ARG A 149 31.29 15.00 49.50
C ARG A 149 32.12 13.72 49.36
N GLY A 150 33.36 13.80 49.78
CA GLY A 150 34.13 12.75 50.45
C GLY A 150 34.61 11.54 49.64
N ASN A 151 35.91 11.59 49.22
CA ASN A 151 36.85 10.48 49.03
C ASN A 151 36.46 9.25 48.22
N ARG A 152 36.89 9.21 47.01
CA ARG A 152 37.84 8.31 46.32
C ARG A 152 37.85 8.64 44.83
N ASP A 153 38.99 9.09 44.36
CA ASP A 153 39.26 9.22 42.93
C ASP A 153 39.17 7.85 42.27
N VAL A 154 37.97 7.55 41.70
CA VAL A 154 37.85 6.60 40.64
C VAL A 154 37.96 7.43 39.36
N GLN A 155 39.16 7.63 38.87
CA GLN A 155 39.40 7.98 37.48
C GLN A 155 38.73 6.90 36.63
N SER A 156 37.51 7.12 36.16
CA SER A 156 36.92 6.31 35.13
C SER A 156 37.69 6.58 33.86
N GLN A 157 38.67 5.71 33.58
CA GLN A 157 39.43 5.72 32.33
C GLN A 157 38.41 5.59 31.19
N VAL A 158 38.48 6.56 30.29
CA VAL A 158 37.79 6.48 28.97
C VAL A 158 38.23 5.19 28.29
N SER A 159 37.45 4.16 28.42
CA SER A 159 37.82 2.84 27.94
C SER A 159 37.49 2.71 26.45
N SER A 160 38.48 2.45 25.65
CA SER A 160 38.32 1.93 24.29
C SER A 160 37.43 0.68 24.33
N ARG A 161 36.56 0.54 23.34
CA ARG A 161 35.75 -0.66 23.16
C ARG A 161 36.36 -1.52 22.07
N ASP A 162 36.39 -2.81 22.28
CA ASP A 162 36.77 -3.78 21.25
C ASP A 162 35.52 -4.57 20.88
N LEU A 163 34.86 -4.15 19.76
CA LEU A 163 33.61 -4.70 19.31
C LEU A 163 33.82 -5.54 18.05
N SER A 164 32.92 -6.50 17.87
CA SER A 164 32.71 -7.21 16.60
C SER A 164 31.29 -7.00 16.12
N ILE A 165 31.13 -6.70 14.82
CA ILE A 165 29.84 -6.52 14.16
C ILE A 165 29.55 -7.76 13.31
N PHE A 166 28.35 -8.32 13.47
CA PHE A 166 27.90 -9.50 12.74
C PHE A 166 26.61 -9.19 11.96
N PRO A 167 26.72 -8.63 10.74
CA PRO A 167 25.56 -8.53 9.87
C PRO A 167 25.20 -9.91 9.32
N PHE A 168 23.91 -10.18 9.23
CA PHE A 168 23.36 -11.49 8.87
C PHE A 168 22.18 -11.35 7.94
N VAL A 169 22.11 -12.20 6.91
CA VAL A 169 20.93 -12.39 6.05
C VAL A 169 20.67 -13.89 5.89
N GLU A 170 19.39 -14.27 5.93
CA GLU A 170 18.96 -15.62 5.57
C GLU A 170 18.38 -15.57 4.15
N PHE A 171 19.03 -16.26 3.20
CA PHE A 171 18.61 -16.25 1.80
C PHE A 171 17.37 -17.14 1.59
N CYS A 172 16.43 -16.64 0.79
CA CYS A 172 15.34 -17.41 0.22
C CYS A 172 15.82 -18.09 -1.08
N LEU A 173 15.25 -19.25 -1.39
CA LEU A 173 15.53 -19.99 -2.62
C LEU A 173 14.77 -19.43 -3.84
N TRP A 174 14.57 -18.14 -3.93
CA TRP A 174 13.80 -17.40 -4.95
C TRP A 174 12.30 -17.68 -4.92
N ASP A 175 11.86 -18.93 -4.99
CA ASP A 175 10.46 -19.34 -4.87
C ASP A 175 10.04 -19.38 -3.40
N ALA A 176 9.37 -18.33 -2.94
CA ALA A 176 8.97 -18.17 -1.55
C ALA A 176 8.00 -19.24 -1.07
N LEU A 177 7.15 -19.76 -1.95
CA LEU A 177 6.20 -20.83 -1.58
C LEU A 177 6.95 -22.16 -1.34
N ASN A 178 7.82 -22.55 -2.26
CA ASN A 178 8.61 -23.77 -2.09
C ASN A 178 9.61 -23.64 -0.94
N ASP A 179 10.22 -22.48 -0.74
CA ASP A 179 11.12 -22.23 0.41
C ASP A 179 10.39 -22.41 1.75
N MET A 180 9.09 -22.05 1.81
CA MET A 180 8.30 -22.16 3.00
C MET A 180 7.70 -23.58 3.22
N THR A 181 7.32 -24.26 2.13
CA THR A 181 6.53 -25.50 2.19
C THR A 181 7.33 -26.76 1.88
N ASP A 182 8.42 -26.66 1.13
CA ASP A 182 9.25 -27.81 0.75
C ASP A 182 10.65 -27.71 1.36
N TYR A 183 10.83 -28.39 2.47
CA TYR A 183 12.11 -28.43 3.19
C TYR A 183 13.25 -29.05 2.37
N GLN A 184 12.95 -29.93 1.42
CA GLN A 184 13.98 -30.53 0.56
C GLN A 184 14.71 -29.51 -0.32
N TYR A 185 14.02 -28.47 -0.77
CA TYR A 185 14.69 -27.41 -1.52
C TYR A 185 15.78 -26.73 -0.69
N ASN A 186 15.51 -26.50 0.59
CA ASN A 186 16.50 -25.94 1.52
C ASN A 186 17.72 -26.85 1.69
N LEU A 187 17.54 -28.15 1.58
CA LEU A 187 18.61 -29.13 1.77
C LEU A 187 19.48 -29.31 0.54
N ASN A 188 18.93 -29.15 -0.65
CA ASN A 188 19.54 -29.67 -1.87
C ASN A 188 19.97 -28.63 -2.89
N ILE A 189 19.36 -27.44 -2.92
CA ILE A 189 19.54 -26.51 -4.05
C ILE A 189 20.20 -25.17 -3.70
N GLY A 190 20.27 -24.78 -2.42
CA GLY A 190 20.93 -23.55 -2.01
C GLY A 190 22.45 -23.71 -2.10
N GLN A 191 23.12 -22.82 -2.82
CA GLN A 191 24.57 -22.78 -2.96
C GLN A 191 25.08 -21.38 -2.72
N THR A 192 26.24 -21.26 -2.08
CA THR A 192 26.90 -19.97 -1.88
C THR A 192 28.34 -20.01 -2.35
N GLU A 193 28.88 -18.86 -2.69
CA GLU A 193 30.30 -18.64 -2.91
C GLU A 193 30.73 -17.40 -2.13
N TYR A 194 31.97 -17.42 -1.63
CA TYR A 194 32.62 -16.25 -1.03
C TYR A 194 33.82 -15.86 -1.89
N LYS A 195 33.76 -14.67 -2.45
CA LYS A 195 34.82 -14.18 -3.33
C LYS A 195 34.92 -12.65 -3.23
N ASN A 196 36.14 -12.13 -3.08
CA ASN A 196 36.41 -10.69 -2.99
C ASN A 196 35.57 -9.99 -1.90
N ASN A 197 35.43 -10.60 -0.75
CA ASN A 197 34.63 -10.12 0.40
C ASN A 197 33.12 -10.01 0.11
N ILE A 198 32.63 -10.68 -0.91
CA ILE A 198 31.22 -10.75 -1.29
C ILE A 198 30.73 -12.18 -1.15
N ILE A 199 29.63 -12.37 -0.44
CA ILE A 199 28.89 -13.62 -0.41
C ILE A 199 27.90 -13.60 -1.56
N TYR A 200 27.95 -14.62 -2.42
CA TYR A 200 27.00 -14.84 -3.52
C TYR A 200 26.08 -15.98 -3.15
N HIS A 201 24.77 -15.80 -3.36
CA HIS A 201 23.76 -16.85 -3.25
C HIS A 201 23.33 -17.25 -4.66
N LEU A 202 23.57 -18.51 -4.99
CA LEU A 202 23.34 -19.12 -6.29
C LEU A 202 22.21 -20.14 -6.17
N SER A 203 21.00 -19.77 -6.47
CA SER A 203 19.90 -20.71 -6.59
C SER A 203 19.60 -20.93 -8.06
N ARG A 204 19.87 -22.15 -8.56
CA ARG A 204 19.67 -22.51 -9.97
C ARG A 204 18.27 -23.05 -10.26
N TYR A 205 17.44 -23.14 -9.21
CA TYR A 205 16.08 -23.64 -9.34
C TYR A 205 15.17 -22.60 -9.98
N ARG A 206 14.61 -22.92 -11.15
CA ARG A 206 13.71 -22.07 -11.94
C ARG A 206 14.27 -20.70 -12.36
N VAL A 207 15.56 -20.45 -12.19
CA VAL A 207 16.19 -19.20 -12.60
C VAL A 207 17.43 -19.48 -13.45
N SER A 208 17.86 -18.48 -14.22
CA SER A 208 19.07 -18.53 -15.01
C SER A 208 20.30 -18.72 -14.10
N HIS A 209 21.32 -19.40 -14.61
CA HIS A 209 22.60 -19.57 -13.90
C HIS A 209 23.32 -18.26 -13.58
N ASP A 210 23.00 -17.18 -14.29
CA ASP A 210 23.66 -15.89 -14.12
C ASP A 210 22.95 -14.99 -13.08
N VAL A 211 21.79 -15.43 -12.56
CA VAL A 211 21.04 -14.69 -11.55
C VAL A 211 21.57 -15.00 -10.15
N VAL A 212 21.92 -13.94 -9.38
CA VAL A 212 22.52 -14.07 -8.07
C VAL A 212 21.92 -13.09 -7.07
N GLY A 213 21.73 -13.55 -5.81
CA GLY A 213 21.68 -12.68 -4.63
C GLY A 213 23.10 -12.44 -4.13
N TYR A 214 23.37 -11.29 -3.57
CA TYR A 214 24.70 -11.03 -2.99
C TYR A 214 24.61 -10.17 -1.74
N PHE A 215 25.58 -10.38 -0.83
CA PHE A 215 25.70 -9.63 0.41
C PHE A 215 27.15 -9.29 0.71
N ALA A 216 27.42 -8.05 1.10
CA ALA A 216 28.78 -7.58 1.40
C ALA A 216 28.78 -6.41 2.38
N CYS A 217 29.92 -6.22 3.07
CA CYS A 217 30.29 -4.93 3.61
C CYS A 217 31.18 -4.21 2.59
N SER A 218 30.78 -3.04 2.12
CA SER A 218 31.44 -2.37 0.99
C SER A 218 32.66 -1.54 1.36
N ASN A 219 32.77 -1.14 2.64
CA ASN A 219 33.79 -0.21 3.12
C ASN A 219 34.71 -0.79 4.21
N ALA A 220 34.58 -2.06 4.55
CA ALA A 220 35.44 -2.75 5.49
C ALA A 220 35.67 -4.20 5.06
N THR A 221 36.82 -4.76 5.45
CA THR A 221 37.19 -6.15 5.17
C THR A 221 36.77 -7.03 6.33
N PRO A 222 35.92 -8.05 6.11
CA PRO A 222 35.57 -9.05 7.11
C PRO A 222 36.80 -9.85 7.54
N ASN A 223 36.85 -10.22 8.82
CA ASN A 223 37.85 -11.13 9.36
C ASN A 223 37.32 -12.56 9.58
N GLY A 224 36.07 -12.82 9.15
CA GLY A 224 35.41 -14.12 9.13
C GLY A 224 34.06 -14.03 8.43
N PHE A 225 33.59 -15.16 7.97
CA PHE A 225 32.26 -15.30 7.34
C PHE A 225 31.66 -16.69 7.59
N ASP A 226 30.34 -16.78 7.54
CA ASP A 226 29.63 -18.07 7.48
C ASP A 226 28.50 -17.98 6.46
N THR A 227 28.38 -19.03 5.65
CA THR A 227 27.26 -19.14 4.71
C THR A 227 26.37 -20.34 4.97
N GLN A 228 26.77 -21.24 5.89
CA GLN A 228 25.92 -22.32 6.39
C GLN A 228 25.18 -21.87 7.65
N ARG A 229 23.87 -21.98 7.63
CA ARG A 229 23.01 -21.59 8.76
C ARG A 229 23.40 -22.29 10.08
N ARG A 230 23.68 -23.62 10.04
CA ARG A 230 24.07 -24.40 11.23
C ARG A 230 25.39 -23.94 11.85
N ASP A 231 26.33 -23.48 11.03
CA ASP A 231 27.65 -23.01 11.50
C ASP A 231 27.55 -21.63 12.15
N PHE A 232 26.69 -20.77 11.65
CA PHE A 232 26.42 -19.47 12.28
C PHE A 232 25.54 -19.63 13.53
N MET A 233 24.43 -20.35 13.43
CA MET A 233 23.40 -20.46 14.49
C MET A 233 23.74 -21.48 15.57
N GLY A 234 24.40 -22.59 15.22
CA GLY A 234 24.45 -23.81 16.02
C GLY A 234 23.24 -24.72 15.72
N ASN A 235 23.39 -26.03 15.93
CA ASN A 235 22.37 -27.02 15.59
C ASN A 235 21.03 -26.81 16.32
N TYR A 236 21.08 -26.32 17.54
CA TYR A 236 19.91 -26.02 18.38
C TYR A 236 19.84 -24.54 18.75
N GLY A 237 20.61 -23.69 18.02
CA GLY A 237 20.68 -22.27 18.27
C GLY A 237 19.45 -21.53 17.75
N ASP A 238 19.24 -20.36 18.33
CA ASP A 238 18.14 -19.44 18.02
C ASP A 238 18.73 -18.11 17.56
N PHE A 239 17.98 -17.32 16.81
CA PHE A 239 18.41 -15.98 16.38
C PHE A 239 18.75 -15.06 17.56
N SER A 240 18.17 -15.27 18.75
CA SER A 240 18.50 -14.47 19.94
C SER A 240 19.89 -14.78 20.51
N ALA A 241 20.49 -15.94 20.19
CA ALA A 241 21.81 -16.34 20.67
C ALA A 241 22.56 -17.20 19.64
N PRO A 242 22.92 -16.68 18.46
CA PRO A 242 23.66 -17.43 17.47
C PRO A 242 25.04 -17.83 17.99
N ARG A 243 25.45 -19.09 17.74
CA ARG A 243 26.73 -19.64 18.17
C ARG A 243 27.91 -18.73 17.79
N ALA A 244 28.01 -18.35 16.52
CA ALA A 244 29.12 -17.53 16.02
C ALA A 244 29.23 -16.19 16.75
N VAL A 245 28.12 -15.56 17.11
CA VAL A 245 28.09 -14.30 17.86
C VAL A 245 28.49 -14.54 19.32
N ALA A 246 27.91 -15.56 19.97
CA ALA A 246 28.18 -15.89 21.36
C ALA A 246 29.65 -16.26 21.56
N GLU A 247 30.26 -17.03 20.67
CA GLU A 247 31.68 -17.41 20.68
C GLU A 247 32.59 -16.28 20.18
N GLY A 248 32.10 -15.34 19.37
CA GLY A 248 32.87 -14.28 18.73
C GLY A 248 33.77 -14.80 17.61
N LYS A 249 33.37 -15.91 16.96
CA LYS A 249 34.18 -16.57 15.93
C LYS A 249 33.28 -17.24 14.87
N MET A 250 33.61 -16.99 13.60
CA MET A 250 33.06 -17.69 12.45
C MET A 250 33.95 -18.86 12.00
N ASN A 251 33.38 -19.75 11.19
CA ASN A 251 34.03 -20.97 10.71
C ASN A 251 34.47 -20.88 9.24
N ASP A 252 34.22 -19.76 8.57
CA ASP A 252 34.43 -19.56 7.12
C ASP A 252 33.74 -20.64 6.27
N SER A 253 32.54 -21.00 6.69
CA SER A 253 31.76 -22.07 6.09
C SER A 253 31.15 -21.70 4.75
N ILE A 254 31.09 -22.67 3.80
CA ILE A 254 30.45 -22.51 2.49
C ILE A 254 29.23 -23.45 2.40
N ALA A 255 28.06 -22.89 2.13
CA ALA A 255 26.84 -23.67 1.94
C ALA A 255 26.78 -24.34 0.59
N CYS A 256 26.52 -25.65 0.60
CA CYS A 256 26.13 -26.42 -0.55
C CYS A 256 24.89 -27.24 -0.14
N GLY A 257 23.71 -26.65 -0.34
CA GLY A 257 22.48 -27.06 0.33
C GLY A 257 22.33 -26.48 1.76
N TRP A 258 21.34 -26.92 2.50
CA TRP A 258 21.17 -26.66 3.94
C TRP A 258 20.97 -25.21 4.37
N ALA A 259 19.97 -24.54 3.82
CA ALA A 259 19.54 -23.21 4.24
C ALA A 259 20.69 -22.18 4.23
N PRO A 260 21.09 -21.69 3.05
CA PRO A 260 22.17 -20.76 2.88
C PRO A 260 21.89 -19.43 3.58
N VAL A 261 22.92 -18.85 4.19
CA VAL A 261 22.91 -17.55 4.84
C VAL A 261 24.08 -16.70 4.34
N GLY A 262 24.02 -15.42 4.61
CA GLY A 262 25.16 -14.52 4.42
C GLY A 262 25.47 -13.86 5.76
N ALA A 263 26.56 -14.27 6.40
CA ALA A 263 27.02 -13.67 7.64
C ALA A 263 28.49 -13.25 7.53
N LEU A 264 28.81 -12.06 8.03
CA LEU A 264 30.16 -11.52 8.05
C LEU A 264 30.53 -11.20 9.49
N GLN A 265 31.84 -11.25 9.80
CA GLN A 265 32.40 -10.73 11.05
C GLN A 265 33.34 -9.57 10.74
N LEU A 266 33.10 -8.42 11.37
CA LEU A 266 33.83 -7.19 11.14
C LEU A 266 34.38 -6.66 12.45
N PRO A 267 35.72 -6.41 12.56
CA PRO A 267 36.30 -5.81 13.75
C PRO A 267 35.89 -4.33 13.85
N CYS A 268 35.49 -3.91 15.04
CA CYS A 268 35.12 -2.53 15.33
C CYS A 268 35.75 -2.02 16.63
N PRO A 269 37.08 -1.89 16.71
CA PRO A 269 37.71 -1.22 17.84
C PRO A 269 37.39 0.27 17.80
N LEU A 270 36.93 0.82 18.92
CA LEU A 270 36.54 2.23 19.08
C LEU A 270 37.19 2.87 20.26
N LYS A 271 37.69 4.08 20.10
CA LYS A 271 38.09 4.97 21.19
C LYS A 271 36.88 5.79 21.62
N ALA A 272 36.89 6.32 22.83
CA ALA A 272 35.85 7.22 23.27
C ALA A 272 35.74 8.44 22.34
N GLY A 273 34.52 8.79 21.97
CA GLY A 273 34.22 9.85 20.99
C GLY A 273 34.46 9.47 19.53
N GLU A 274 34.94 8.23 19.26
CA GLU A 274 35.09 7.75 17.87
C GLU A 274 33.78 7.20 17.33
N THR A 275 33.51 7.46 16.03
CA THR A 275 32.43 6.86 15.26
C THR A 275 33.00 6.08 14.09
N ARG A 276 32.54 4.84 13.91
CA ARG A 276 32.83 4.04 12.70
C ARG A 276 31.58 3.80 11.90
N THR A 277 31.71 3.89 10.58
CA THR A 277 30.63 3.63 9.64
C THR A 277 30.89 2.33 8.90
N PHE A 278 29.88 1.46 8.88
CA PHE A 278 29.83 0.25 8.05
C PHE A 278 28.70 0.41 7.02
N ILE A 279 28.96 0.01 5.78
CA ILE A 279 27.99 0.09 4.70
C ILE A 279 27.76 -1.32 4.17
N PHE A 280 26.60 -1.89 4.48
CA PHE A 280 26.20 -3.20 3.99
C PHE A 280 25.35 -3.04 2.74
N VAL A 281 25.56 -3.95 1.79
CA VAL A 281 24.86 -4.00 0.52
C VAL A 281 24.28 -5.39 0.34
N LEU A 282 22.96 -5.48 0.27
CA LEU A 282 22.22 -6.69 -0.09
C LEU A 282 21.54 -6.45 -1.44
N GLY A 283 21.84 -7.28 -2.42
CA GLY A 283 21.36 -7.01 -3.77
C GLY A 283 21.00 -8.25 -4.58
N PHE A 284 20.42 -7.96 -5.73
CA PHE A 284 20.09 -8.90 -6.78
C PHE A 284 20.73 -8.46 -8.10
N SER A 285 21.26 -9.40 -8.85
CA SER A 285 21.78 -9.15 -10.22
C SER A 285 21.45 -10.27 -11.17
N GLU A 286 21.18 -9.91 -12.41
CA GLU A 286 21.05 -10.83 -13.57
C GLU A 286 22.40 -11.08 -14.27
N ASP A 287 23.48 -10.40 -13.82
CA ASP A 287 24.85 -10.60 -14.27
C ASP A 287 25.78 -10.78 -13.06
N ILE A 288 26.39 -11.97 -12.93
CA ILE A 288 27.31 -12.30 -11.82
C ILE A 288 28.55 -11.39 -11.77
N LYS A 289 28.85 -10.66 -12.84
CA LYS A 289 29.97 -9.71 -12.91
C LYS A 289 29.63 -8.33 -12.33
N GLU A 290 28.36 -8.05 -12.14
CA GLU A 290 27.89 -6.74 -11.69
C GLU A 290 28.13 -6.48 -10.17
N PRO A 291 27.90 -7.41 -9.24
CA PRO A 291 28.03 -7.16 -7.81
C PRO A 291 29.31 -6.48 -7.36
N PRO A 292 30.53 -6.85 -7.85
CA PRO A 292 31.76 -6.15 -7.43
C PRO A 292 31.76 -4.65 -7.76
N ARG A 293 31.17 -4.27 -8.90
CA ARG A 293 31.05 -2.86 -9.31
C ARG A 293 30.08 -2.10 -8.41
N LYS A 294 28.95 -2.73 -8.06
CA LYS A 294 27.93 -2.14 -7.17
C LYS A 294 28.49 -1.98 -5.75
N VAL A 295 29.12 -3.00 -5.18
CA VAL A 295 29.78 -2.94 -3.87
C VAL A 295 30.83 -1.82 -3.83
N LYS A 296 31.69 -1.71 -4.88
CA LYS A 296 32.68 -0.64 -4.98
C LYS A 296 32.03 0.76 -5.09
N LYS A 297 30.91 0.90 -5.85
CA LYS A 297 30.18 2.17 -5.98
C LYS A 297 29.77 2.72 -4.62
N PHE A 298 29.23 1.87 -3.74
CA PHE A 298 28.72 2.25 -2.44
C PHE A 298 29.72 2.08 -1.28
N SER A 299 31.04 2.15 -1.55
CA SER A 299 32.07 2.02 -0.53
C SER A 299 32.37 3.32 0.24
N LYS A 300 31.81 4.45 -0.18
CA LYS A 300 32.03 5.76 0.44
C LYS A 300 30.74 6.30 1.04
N LYS A 301 30.81 6.79 2.29
CA LYS A 301 29.67 7.36 3.02
C LYS A 301 29.01 8.49 2.24
N GLU A 302 29.80 9.38 1.66
CA GLU A 302 29.30 10.55 0.93
C GLU A 302 28.48 10.16 -0.31
N VAL A 303 28.82 9.02 -0.94
CA VAL A 303 28.04 8.49 -2.08
C VAL A 303 26.70 7.98 -1.59
N VAL A 304 26.67 7.26 -0.48
CA VAL A 304 25.43 6.73 0.12
C VAL A 304 24.50 7.87 0.56
N GLU A 305 25.05 8.88 1.25
CA GLU A 305 24.30 10.06 1.68
C GLU A 305 23.72 10.84 0.49
N LYS A 306 24.48 10.97 -0.60
CA LYS A 306 24.00 11.60 -1.84
C LYS A 306 22.83 10.84 -2.47
N GLU A 307 22.89 9.50 -2.49
CA GLU A 307 21.79 8.68 -3.03
C GLU A 307 20.53 8.74 -2.13
N LEU A 308 20.72 8.80 -0.80
CA LEU A 308 19.61 9.04 0.14
C LEU A 308 18.96 10.43 -0.09
N ALA A 309 19.79 11.46 -0.29
CA ALA A 309 19.29 12.80 -0.60
C ALA A 309 18.49 12.85 -1.92
N LYS A 310 18.95 12.13 -2.95
CA LYS A 310 18.19 11.98 -4.21
C LYS A 310 16.85 11.27 -3.98
N LEU A 311 16.81 10.24 -3.16
CA LEU A 311 15.58 9.54 -2.83
C LEU A 311 14.57 10.47 -2.13
N LYS A 312 15.04 11.27 -1.15
CA LYS A 312 14.21 12.26 -0.47
C LYS A 312 13.66 13.31 -1.46
N ALA A 313 14.51 13.86 -2.31
CA ALA A 313 14.10 14.84 -3.33
C ALA A 313 13.07 14.27 -4.32
N TYR A 314 13.23 13.02 -4.74
CA TYR A 314 12.25 12.33 -5.59
C TYR A 314 10.85 12.26 -4.96
N TRP A 315 10.78 11.92 -3.68
CA TRP A 315 9.51 11.89 -2.96
C TRP A 315 8.93 13.29 -2.77
N ASP A 316 9.74 14.28 -2.44
CA ASP A 316 9.31 15.67 -2.29
C ASP A 316 8.72 16.23 -3.59
N GLU A 317 9.35 15.95 -4.73
CA GLU A 317 8.84 16.35 -6.04
C GLU A 317 7.46 15.75 -6.32
N GLY A 318 7.30 14.43 -6.08
CA GLY A 318 6.03 13.74 -6.27
C GLY A 318 4.92 14.27 -5.37
N LEU A 319 5.19 14.41 -4.07
CA LEU A 319 4.22 14.89 -3.08
C LEU A 319 3.79 16.33 -3.33
N ASN A 320 4.69 17.18 -3.85
CA ASN A 320 4.40 18.58 -4.14
C ASN A 320 3.41 18.80 -5.30
N ARG A 321 3.04 17.74 -6.05
CA ARG A 321 2.02 17.86 -7.10
C ARG A 321 0.60 18.04 -6.56
N PHE A 322 0.36 17.62 -5.31
CA PHE A 322 -0.88 17.86 -4.59
C PHE A 322 -0.60 18.11 -3.11
N SER A 323 -1.04 19.27 -2.62
CA SER A 323 -0.98 19.55 -1.19
C SER A 323 -2.15 20.41 -0.75
N VAL A 324 -2.55 20.27 0.53
CA VAL A 324 -3.69 21.00 1.10
C VAL A 324 -3.36 21.53 2.48
N ARG A 325 -4.04 22.61 2.83
CA ARG A 325 -4.05 23.18 4.18
C ARG A 325 -5.50 23.40 4.59
N THR A 326 -6.00 22.51 5.41
CA THR A 326 -7.35 22.54 5.98
C THR A 326 -7.28 22.83 7.48
N PRO A 327 -8.42 23.08 8.14
CA PRO A 327 -8.48 23.17 9.61
C PRO A 327 -8.11 21.86 10.34
N ASP A 328 -8.14 20.70 9.65
CA ASP A 328 -7.80 19.39 10.23
C ASP A 328 -6.34 19.05 9.95
N SER A 329 -5.49 19.10 10.96
CA SER A 329 -4.05 18.78 10.85
C SER A 329 -3.78 17.32 10.51
N GLU A 330 -4.61 16.38 10.97
CA GLU A 330 -4.44 14.94 10.70
C GLU A 330 -4.83 14.61 9.25
N LEU A 331 -5.89 15.25 8.71
CA LEU A 331 -6.20 15.19 7.30
C LEU A 331 -5.02 15.72 6.47
N ASN A 332 -4.44 16.86 6.86
CA ASN A 332 -3.30 17.45 6.14
C ASN A 332 -2.09 16.50 6.14
N LEU A 333 -1.77 15.84 7.24
CA LEU A 333 -0.71 14.84 7.32
C LEU A 333 -0.95 13.69 6.34
N MET A 334 -2.16 13.14 6.33
CA MET A 334 -2.47 12.02 5.47
C MET A 334 -2.53 12.42 4.01
N ALA A 335 -3.26 13.48 3.67
CA ALA A 335 -3.46 13.90 2.28
C ALA A 335 -2.16 14.41 1.62
N ASN A 336 -1.28 15.07 2.38
CA ASN A 336 -0.05 15.64 1.82
C ASN A 336 1.11 14.65 1.73
N VAL A 337 1.15 13.62 2.59
CA VAL A 337 2.31 12.74 2.71
C VAL A 337 1.89 11.26 2.68
N TRP A 338 1.32 10.77 3.76
CA TRP A 338 1.25 9.34 4.01
C TRP A 338 0.30 8.58 3.10
N ASN A 339 -0.86 9.17 2.77
CA ASN A 339 -1.79 8.52 1.85
C ASN A 339 -1.24 8.47 0.42
N GLN A 340 -0.58 9.55 -0.05
CA GLN A 340 0.08 9.55 -1.36
C GLN A 340 1.23 8.53 -1.41
N TYR A 341 2.02 8.42 -0.35
CA TYR A 341 3.08 7.43 -0.23
C TYR A 341 2.53 6.00 -0.26
N GLN A 342 1.45 5.74 0.49
CA GLN A 342 0.78 4.45 0.48
C GLN A 342 0.18 4.13 -0.90
N CYS A 343 -0.44 5.10 -1.58
CA CYS A 343 -0.96 4.93 -2.95
C CYS A 343 0.15 4.51 -3.92
N ARG A 344 1.33 5.15 -3.83
CA ARG A 344 2.49 4.81 -4.68
C ARG A 344 2.97 3.38 -4.44
N THR A 345 3.09 2.99 -3.18
CA THR A 345 3.51 1.64 -2.77
C THR A 345 2.49 0.60 -3.24
N THR A 346 1.20 0.87 -3.02
CA THR A 346 0.11 0.00 -3.46
C THR A 346 0.06 -0.13 -4.99
N PHE A 347 0.26 0.94 -5.72
CA PHE A 347 0.36 0.92 -7.18
C PHE A 347 1.51 0.01 -7.66
N ASN A 348 2.67 0.06 -7.01
CA ASN A 348 3.81 -0.76 -7.42
C ASN A 348 3.54 -2.26 -7.26
N TRP A 349 2.98 -2.66 -6.13
CA TRP A 349 2.96 -4.05 -5.69
C TRP A 349 1.57 -4.65 -5.64
N SER A 350 0.50 -3.85 -5.80
CA SER A 350 -0.88 -4.28 -5.66
C SER A 350 -1.05 -5.07 -4.35
N ARG A 351 -1.58 -6.28 -4.39
CA ARG A 351 -1.68 -7.18 -3.21
C ARG A 351 -0.68 -8.35 -3.32
N SER A 352 0.32 -8.23 -4.22
CA SER A 352 1.28 -9.31 -4.46
C SER A 352 2.35 -9.42 -3.37
N ALA A 353 2.63 -8.35 -2.63
CA ALA A 353 3.60 -8.32 -1.54
C ALA A 353 2.95 -7.78 -0.28
N SER A 354 2.86 -8.58 0.78
CA SER A 354 2.30 -8.17 2.06
C SER A 354 3.16 -8.69 3.20
N TYR A 355 3.07 -8.03 4.36
CA TYR A 355 3.67 -8.49 5.59
C TYR A 355 2.77 -9.50 6.31
N TYR A 356 1.45 -9.36 6.18
CA TYR A 356 0.46 -10.10 6.99
C TYR A 356 -0.39 -11.09 6.22
N GLU A 357 -0.78 -10.81 4.97
CA GLU A 357 -1.85 -11.55 4.31
C GLU A 357 -1.40 -12.39 3.12
N SER A 358 -0.68 -11.80 2.20
CA SER A 358 -0.38 -12.41 0.90
C SER A 358 1.09 -12.25 0.50
N GLY A 359 1.44 -12.52 -0.76
CA GLY A 359 2.79 -12.33 -1.28
C GLY A 359 3.51 -13.64 -1.56
N ILE A 360 2.90 -14.80 -1.30
CA ILE A 360 3.46 -16.11 -1.67
C ILE A 360 2.68 -16.76 -2.80
N GLY A 361 1.36 -16.78 -2.72
CA GLY A 361 0.50 -17.50 -3.66
C GLY A 361 -0.27 -16.61 -4.65
N ARG A 362 -0.14 -15.28 -4.51
CA ARG A 362 -0.97 -14.33 -5.24
C ARG A 362 -0.15 -13.50 -6.23
N GLY A 363 -0.66 -13.36 -7.45
CA GLY A 363 -0.20 -12.38 -8.42
C GLY A 363 -0.72 -10.97 -8.15
N MET A 364 -0.58 -10.08 -9.12
CA MET A 364 -1.24 -8.76 -9.10
C MET A 364 -2.69 -8.91 -9.55
N GLY A 365 -3.64 -8.35 -8.77
CA GLY A 365 -5.04 -8.36 -9.13
C GLY A 365 -5.34 -7.44 -10.32
N PHE A 366 -6.16 -7.89 -11.25
CA PHE A 366 -6.60 -7.07 -12.38
C PHE A 366 -7.46 -5.89 -11.90
N ARG A 367 -8.48 -6.15 -11.09
CA ARG A 367 -9.31 -5.15 -10.41
C ARG A 367 -8.47 -4.19 -9.58
N ASP A 368 -7.63 -4.76 -8.72
CA ASP A 368 -6.82 -4.03 -7.78
C ASP A 368 -5.88 -3.05 -8.48
N SER A 369 -5.15 -3.53 -9.50
CA SER A 369 -4.18 -2.70 -10.24
C SER A 369 -4.86 -1.57 -11.02
N ASN A 370 -6.09 -1.78 -11.54
CA ASN A 370 -6.86 -0.72 -12.15
C ASN A 370 -7.25 0.36 -11.14
N GLN A 371 -7.77 -0.03 -9.97
CA GLN A 371 -8.21 0.91 -8.94
C GLN A 371 -7.03 1.68 -8.32
N ASP A 372 -5.88 1.00 -8.14
CA ASP A 372 -4.69 1.64 -7.57
C ASP A 372 -4.20 2.83 -8.43
N THR A 373 -4.48 2.83 -9.74
CA THR A 373 -4.16 3.97 -10.61
C THR A 373 -4.92 5.23 -10.23
N LEU A 374 -6.16 5.12 -9.72
CA LEU A 374 -7.05 6.26 -9.45
C LEU A 374 -6.48 7.23 -8.40
N GLY A 375 -5.86 6.70 -7.35
CA GLY A 375 -5.26 7.51 -6.30
C GLY A 375 -3.84 8.00 -6.61
N PHE A 376 -3.30 7.64 -7.76
CA PHE A 376 -1.89 7.84 -8.04
C PHE A 376 -1.59 8.57 -9.35
N VAL A 377 -2.55 8.65 -10.25
CA VAL A 377 -2.37 9.18 -11.61
C VAL A 377 -1.73 10.58 -11.66
N HIS A 378 -2.01 11.45 -10.69
CA HIS A 378 -1.46 12.80 -10.63
C HIS A 378 0.06 12.84 -10.38
N MET A 379 0.64 11.81 -9.75
CA MET A 379 2.07 11.80 -9.40
C MET A 379 2.96 11.44 -10.59
N ILE A 380 2.69 10.32 -11.25
CA ILE A 380 3.45 9.84 -12.42
C ILE A 380 2.52 9.21 -13.46
N PRO A 381 1.82 10.02 -14.24
CA PRO A 381 0.83 9.57 -15.22
C PRO A 381 1.41 8.63 -16.27
N GLU A 382 2.70 8.75 -16.60
CA GLU A 382 3.38 7.88 -17.57
C GLU A 382 3.38 6.41 -17.10
N LYS A 383 3.65 6.15 -15.81
CA LYS A 383 3.61 4.80 -15.25
C LYS A 383 2.17 4.25 -15.14
N VAL A 384 1.20 5.13 -14.95
CA VAL A 384 -0.22 4.76 -15.01
C VAL A 384 -0.60 4.35 -16.43
N LYS A 385 -0.16 5.11 -17.44
CA LYS A 385 -0.34 4.75 -18.85
C LYS A 385 0.22 3.36 -19.18
N GLU A 386 1.45 3.08 -18.76
CA GLU A 386 2.08 1.77 -18.89
C GLU A 386 1.27 0.66 -18.19
N ARG A 387 0.79 0.91 -16.97
CA ARG A 387 -0.03 -0.05 -16.23
C ARG A 387 -1.35 -0.36 -16.93
N ILE A 388 -2.03 0.63 -17.48
CA ILE A 388 -3.26 0.43 -18.26
C ILE A 388 -2.99 -0.41 -19.50
N LYS A 389 -1.84 -0.20 -20.17
CA LYS A 389 -1.42 -1.06 -21.31
C LYS A 389 -1.13 -2.50 -20.89
N ASP A 390 -0.44 -2.69 -19.75
CA ASP A 390 -0.20 -4.02 -19.19
C ASP A 390 -1.53 -4.74 -18.92
N LEU A 391 -2.49 -4.05 -18.30
CA LEU A 391 -3.82 -4.60 -17.99
C LEU A 391 -4.62 -4.89 -19.27
N ALA A 392 -4.64 -3.98 -20.23
CA ALA A 392 -5.26 -4.22 -21.53
C ALA A 392 -4.64 -5.43 -22.25
N ALA A 393 -3.32 -5.64 -22.12
CA ALA A 393 -2.63 -6.79 -22.69
C ALA A 393 -3.03 -8.13 -22.03
N THR A 394 -3.51 -8.11 -20.79
CA THR A 394 -3.99 -9.30 -20.08
C THR A 394 -5.50 -9.56 -20.25
N GLN A 395 -6.24 -8.61 -20.82
CA GLN A 395 -7.65 -8.81 -21.16
C GLN A 395 -7.81 -9.91 -22.22
N LEU A 396 -8.85 -10.72 -22.08
CA LEU A 396 -9.16 -11.78 -23.03
C LEU A 396 -9.92 -11.23 -24.26
N PRO A 397 -9.86 -11.94 -25.43
CA PRO A 397 -10.53 -11.48 -26.66
C PRO A 397 -12.05 -11.26 -26.52
N ASP A 398 -12.71 -11.97 -25.59
CA ASP A 398 -14.14 -11.80 -25.31
C ASP A 398 -14.46 -10.54 -24.49
N GLY A 399 -13.44 -9.86 -23.97
CA GLY A 399 -13.56 -8.66 -23.15
C GLY A 399 -13.50 -8.92 -21.65
N SER A 400 -13.46 -10.16 -21.20
CA SER A 400 -13.23 -10.54 -19.80
C SER A 400 -11.77 -10.44 -19.40
N ALA A 401 -11.50 -10.65 -18.11
CA ALA A 401 -10.16 -10.82 -17.57
C ALA A 401 -10.14 -11.95 -16.56
N TYR A 402 -9.00 -12.60 -16.37
CA TYR A 402 -8.76 -13.37 -15.16
C TYR A 402 -8.44 -12.44 -14.00
N HIS A 403 -8.81 -12.81 -12.80
CA HIS A 403 -8.69 -11.96 -11.62
C HIS A 403 -7.25 -11.57 -11.31
N GLN A 404 -6.26 -12.38 -11.67
CA GLN A 404 -4.84 -12.13 -11.42
C GLN A 404 -3.96 -12.30 -12.65
N TYR A 405 -2.83 -11.59 -12.62
CA TYR A 405 -1.74 -11.73 -13.60
C TYR A 405 -0.37 -11.73 -12.90
N SER A 406 0.64 -12.31 -13.56
CA SER A 406 2.01 -12.35 -13.04
C SER A 406 2.69 -10.98 -13.15
N PRO A 407 3.23 -10.41 -12.08
CA PRO A 407 3.99 -9.16 -12.14
C PRO A 407 5.29 -9.31 -12.95
N LEU A 408 5.87 -10.52 -12.98
CA LEU A 408 7.13 -10.81 -13.67
C LEU A 408 6.95 -10.96 -15.18
N THR A 409 5.97 -11.76 -15.62
CA THR A 409 5.75 -12.08 -17.03
C THR A 409 4.71 -11.20 -17.70
N LYS A 410 3.93 -10.44 -16.96
CA LYS A 410 2.80 -9.63 -17.44
C LYS A 410 1.73 -10.45 -18.16
N LYS A 411 1.62 -11.73 -17.84
CA LYS A 411 0.62 -12.64 -18.43
C LYS A 411 -0.50 -12.91 -17.43
N ALA A 412 -1.73 -12.97 -17.95
CA ALA A 412 -2.89 -13.41 -17.20
C ALA A 412 -2.68 -14.82 -16.63
N ASN A 413 -3.25 -15.07 -15.44
CA ASN A 413 -3.20 -16.39 -14.81
C ASN A 413 -4.43 -17.22 -15.23
N PRO A 414 -4.29 -18.19 -16.17
CA PRO A 414 -5.41 -18.98 -16.67
C PRO A 414 -5.98 -19.99 -15.66
N SER A 415 -5.28 -20.21 -14.54
CA SER A 415 -5.80 -21.05 -13.45
C SER A 415 -6.66 -20.28 -12.45
N ASP A 416 -6.82 -18.97 -12.64
CA ASP A 416 -7.68 -18.13 -11.82
C ASP A 416 -9.08 -17.99 -12.42
N HIS A 417 -9.99 -17.41 -11.66
CA HIS A 417 -11.40 -17.23 -12.04
C HIS A 417 -11.65 -15.91 -12.75
N LYS A 418 -12.80 -15.82 -13.45
CA LYS A 418 -13.35 -14.58 -14.00
C LYS A 418 -14.37 -13.99 -13.02
N TYR A 419 -14.22 -12.72 -12.71
CA TYR A 419 -15.12 -11.98 -11.83
C TYR A 419 -16.04 -11.06 -12.63
N GLY A 420 -17.22 -10.78 -12.07
CA GLY A 420 -18.23 -9.99 -12.78
C GLY A 420 -17.86 -8.52 -12.99
N ASP A 421 -16.99 -7.97 -12.15
CA ASP A 421 -16.64 -6.55 -12.16
C ASP A 421 -15.24 -6.25 -12.76
N ASP A 422 -14.30 -7.21 -12.77
CA ASP A 422 -12.89 -6.98 -13.09
C ASP A 422 -12.69 -6.14 -14.35
N HIS A 423 -13.31 -6.52 -15.43
CA HIS A 423 -13.13 -5.90 -16.75
C HIS A 423 -13.67 -4.47 -16.84
N LEU A 424 -14.64 -4.09 -15.99
CA LEU A 424 -15.20 -2.73 -15.97
C LEU A 424 -14.23 -1.73 -15.37
N TRP A 425 -13.35 -2.15 -14.47
CA TRP A 425 -12.37 -1.28 -13.85
C TRP A 425 -11.36 -0.70 -14.85
N LEU A 426 -11.10 -1.39 -15.96
CA LEU A 426 -10.24 -0.86 -17.03
C LEU A 426 -10.80 0.44 -17.64
N ILE A 427 -12.13 0.59 -17.67
CA ILE A 427 -12.78 1.80 -18.18
C ILE A 427 -12.55 2.96 -17.20
N PHE A 428 -12.72 2.73 -15.91
CA PHE A 428 -12.52 3.77 -14.89
C PHE A 428 -11.07 4.22 -14.80
N SER A 429 -10.10 3.29 -14.90
CA SER A 429 -8.68 3.64 -14.89
C SER A 429 -8.28 4.43 -16.13
N ALA A 430 -8.75 4.03 -17.32
CA ALA A 430 -8.51 4.78 -18.56
C ALA A 430 -9.18 6.16 -18.50
N ALA A 431 -10.42 6.27 -18.03
CA ALA A 431 -11.12 7.54 -17.84
C ALA A 431 -10.35 8.47 -16.90
N SER A 432 -9.86 7.96 -15.77
CA SER A 432 -9.05 8.73 -14.82
C SER A 432 -7.77 9.26 -15.44
N TYR A 433 -7.05 8.44 -16.22
CA TYR A 433 -5.86 8.85 -16.95
C TYR A 433 -6.17 9.95 -17.98
N LEU A 434 -7.21 9.79 -18.78
CA LEU A 434 -7.61 10.77 -19.79
C LEU A 434 -8.04 12.11 -19.16
N LYS A 435 -8.78 12.07 -18.06
CA LYS A 435 -9.20 13.25 -17.31
C LYS A 435 -8.00 13.99 -16.72
N GLU A 436 -7.03 13.26 -16.18
CA GLU A 436 -5.82 13.86 -15.61
C GLU A 436 -4.90 14.48 -16.67
N THR A 437 -4.66 13.77 -17.76
CA THR A 437 -3.60 14.15 -18.71
C THR A 437 -4.11 14.92 -19.94
N GLY A 438 -5.35 14.70 -20.36
CA GLY A 438 -5.85 15.16 -21.66
C GLY A 438 -5.23 14.43 -22.87
N ASP A 439 -4.51 13.31 -22.64
CA ASP A 439 -3.90 12.50 -23.72
C ASP A 439 -4.95 11.62 -24.40
N PHE A 440 -5.83 12.22 -25.18
CA PHE A 440 -6.86 11.49 -25.92
C PHE A 440 -6.28 10.63 -27.06
N GLY A 441 -5.02 10.90 -27.48
CA GLY A 441 -4.29 10.06 -28.43
C GLY A 441 -4.08 8.64 -27.93
N PHE A 442 -4.00 8.44 -26.63
CA PHE A 442 -3.89 7.14 -25.97
C PHE A 442 -4.98 6.14 -26.42
N LEU A 443 -6.20 6.60 -26.69
CA LEU A 443 -7.30 5.74 -27.15
C LEU A 443 -7.00 5.01 -28.46
N LYS A 444 -6.11 5.55 -29.30
CA LYS A 444 -5.70 4.96 -30.59
C LYS A 444 -4.51 4.01 -30.48
N GLU A 445 -3.79 4.01 -29.35
CA GLU A 445 -2.62 3.15 -29.14
C GLU A 445 -3.05 1.68 -29.17
N LYS A 446 -2.30 0.87 -29.92
CA LYS A 446 -2.56 -0.57 -30.06
C LYS A 446 -1.89 -1.37 -28.94
N VAL A 447 -2.63 -2.30 -28.39
CA VAL A 447 -2.17 -3.28 -27.40
C VAL A 447 -2.72 -4.66 -27.83
N THR A 448 -1.85 -5.64 -27.99
CA THR A 448 -2.22 -7.01 -28.42
C THR A 448 -3.16 -7.03 -29.65
N PHE A 449 -4.45 -7.28 -29.46
CA PHE A 449 -5.43 -7.51 -30.52
C PHE A 449 -6.34 -6.30 -30.82
N GLY A 450 -6.06 -5.12 -30.25
CA GLY A 450 -6.90 -3.93 -30.46
C GLY A 450 -6.27 -2.63 -29.97
N SER A 451 -6.94 -1.52 -30.25
CA SER A 451 -6.63 -0.25 -29.63
C SER A 451 -7.16 -0.21 -28.19
N ILE A 452 -6.66 0.72 -27.37
CA ILE A 452 -7.19 0.93 -26.02
C ILE A 452 -8.72 1.13 -26.08
N TYR A 453 -9.22 1.96 -26.98
CA TYR A 453 -10.67 2.13 -27.18
C TYR A 453 -11.41 0.81 -27.40
N GLU A 454 -10.85 -0.08 -28.23
CA GLU A 454 -11.47 -1.39 -28.51
C GLU A 454 -11.42 -2.32 -27.30
N HIS A 455 -10.40 -2.25 -26.46
CA HIS A 455 -10.34 -2.97 -25.19
C HIS A 455 -11.46 -2.53 -24.25
N LEU A 456 -11.65 -1.19 -24.10
CA LEU A 456 -12.74 -0.65 -23.28
C LEU A 456 -14.12 -1.05 -23.82
N ALA A 457 -14.32 -0.99 -25.14
CA ALA A 457 -15.57 -1.39 -25.80
C ALA A 457 -15.89 -2.88 -25.58
N ARG A 458 -14.88 -3.75 -25.61
CA ARG A 458 -15.05 -5.18 -25.31
C ARG A 458 -15.47 -5.44 -23.86
N ALA A 459 -14.98 -4.66 -22.90
CA ALA A 459 -15.40 -4.76 -21.51
C ALA A 459 -16.93 -4.56 -21.36
N ILE A 460 -17.49 -3.50 -21.93
CA ILE A 460 -18.96 -3.29 -21.96
C ILE A 460 -19.67 -4.46 -22.67
N SER A 461 -19.15 -4.88 -23.83
CA SER A 461 -19.74 -5.96 -24.61
C SER A 461 -19.80 -7.28 -23.84
N PHE A 462 -18.77 -7.59 -23.05
CA PHE A 462 -18.73 -8.78 -22.22
C PHE A 462 -19.84 -8.76 -21.17
N SER A 463 -19.99 -7.67 -20.40
CA SER A 463 -21.10 -7.55 -19.42
C SER A 463 -22.45 -7.71 -20.08
N MET A 464 -22.68 -7.07 -21.25
CA MET A 464 -23.96 -7.15 -21.97
C MET A 464 -24.27 -8.53 -22.56
N LYS A 465 -23.25 -9.37 -22.79
CA LYS A 465 -23.44 -10.77 -23.23
C LYS A 465 -23.69 -11.72 -22.05
N ASN A 466 -23.35 -11.30 -20.85
CA ASN A 466 -23.49 -12.10 -19.62
C ASN A 466 -24.59 -11.53 -18.71
N ILE A 467 -25.80 -11.43 -19.25
CA ILE A 467 -26.98 -10.95 -18.54
C ILE A 467 -27.78 -12.15 -18.00
N GLY A 468 -28.24 -12.04 -16.77
CA GLY A 468 -29.08 -13.03 -16.10
C GLY A 468 -30.60 -12.79 -16.27
N PRO A 469 -31.41 -13.54 -15.52
CA PRO A 469 -32.89 -13.55 -15.69
C PRO A 469 -33.60 -12.23 -15.39
N HIS A 470 -33.10 -11.41 -14.46
CA HIS A 470 -33.66 -10.09 -14.17
C HIS A 470 -33.17 -9.00 -15.13
N GLY A 471 -32.28 -9.33 -16.05
CA GLY A 471 -31.68 -8.37 -16.97
C GLY A 471 -30.48 -7.66 -16.38
N LEU A 472 -29.89 -8.18 -15.31
CA LEU A 472 -28.71 -7.68 -14.64
C LEU A 472 -27.47 -8.52 -15.03
N PRO A 473 -26.24 -8.00 -14.96
CA PRO A 473 -25.04 -8.78 -15.21
C PRO A 473 -24.91 -9.94 -14.22
N LYS A 474 -24.47 -11.08 -14.73
CA LYS A 474 -24.11 -12.24 -13.91
C LYS A 474 -22.94 -11.93 -13.01
N ILE A 475 -22.96 -12.47 -11.78
CA ILE A 475 -21.87 -12.28 -10.81
C ILE A 475 -20.61 -13.04 -11.21
N LEU A 476 -20.75 -14.13 -12.01
CA LEU A 476 -19.70 -15.10 -12.34
C LEU A 476 -19.19 -15.80 -11.07
N PHE A 477 -17.85 -15.98 -10.92
CA PHE A 477 -17.30 -16.57 -9.70
C PHE A 477 -17.61 -15.70 -8.46
N ALA A 478 -17.41 -14.41 -8.58
CA ALA A 478 -17.75 -13.38 -7.59
C ALA A 478 -17.76 -12.00 -8.27
N ASP A 479 -18.07 -10.95 -7.54
CA ASP A 479 -17.78 -9.57 -7.92
C ASP A 479 -16.71 -8.95 -7.01
N TRP A 480 -16.75 -7.63 -6.74
CA TRP A 480 -15.83 -6.96 -5.83
C TRP A 480 -15.75 -7.63 -4.44
N ASN A 481 -16.84 -8.22 -3.98
CA ASN A 481 -16.84 -9.04 -2.78
C ASN A 481 -16.45 -10.48 -3.16
N ASP A 482 -15.15 -10.78 -3.05
CA ASP A 482 -14.54 -12.07 -3.45
C ASP A 482 -15.22 -13.29 -2.80
N CYS A 483 -15.95 -13.06 -1.72
CA CYS A 483 -16.56 -14.11 -0.90
C CYS A 483 -18.02 -14.40 -1.22
N LEU A 484 -18.68 -13.59 -2.08
CA LEU A 484 -20.02 -13.84 -2.57
C LEU A 484 -19.97 -14.73 -3.82
N ASN A 485 -19.82 -16.03 -3.62
CA ASN A 485 -19.73 -17.01 -4.70
C ASN A 485 -21.12 -17.62 -4.96
N LEU A 486 -22.02 -16.84 -5.59
CA LEU A 486 -23.46 -17.16 -5.72
C LEU A 486 -23.80 -18.08 -6.89
N ASP A 487 -22.87 -18.25 -7.85
CA ASP A 487 -23.03 -19.21 -8.95
C ASP A 487 -22.67 -20.61 -8.45
N GLN A 488 -23.68 -21.43 -8.25
CA GLN A 488 -23.56 -22.81 -7.81
C GLN A 488 -23.73 -23.80 -8.99
N GLY A 489 -23.37 -23.34 -10.20
CA GLY A 489 -23.35 -24.15 -11.41
C GLY A 489 -24.57 -24.00 -12.32
N LYS A 490 -25.56 -23.16 -11.99
CA LYS A 490 -26.68 -22.84 -12.87
C LYS A 490 -26.42 -21.63 -13.77
N GLY A 491 -25.41 -20.83 -13.44
CA GLY A 491 -25.00 -19.65 -14.20
C GLY A 491 -26.08 -18.58 -14.29
N LYS A 492 -26.93 -18.43 -13.26
CA LYS A 492 -28.03 -17.46 -13.23
C LYS A 492 -27.81 -16.32 -12.25
N ALA A 493 -26.95 -16.51 -11.25
CA ALA A 493 -26.71 -15.54 -10.20
C ALA A 493 -26.29 -14.17 -10.76
N GLU A 494 -26.89 -13.09 -10.24
CA GLU A 494 -26.75 -11.73 -10.73
C GLU A 494 -26.19 -10.79 -9.66
N SER A 495 -25.32 -9.84 -10.05
CA SER A 495 -24.81 -8.79 -9.17
C SER A 495 -25.48 -7.44 -9.45
N VAL A 496 -26.11 -6.88 -8.44
CA VAL A 496 -26.66 -5.52 -8.50
C VAL A 496 -25.55 -4.48 -8.50
N MET A 497 -24.47 -4.72 -7.75
CA MET A 497 -23.31 -3.83 -7.74
C MET A 497 -22.67 -3.75 -9.14
N VAL A 498 -22.44 -4.87 -9.81
CA VAL A 498 -21.88 -4.89 -11.18
C VAL A 498 -22.83 -4.18 -12.16
N ALA A 499 -24.15 -4.33 -11.98
CA ALA A 499 -25.13 -3.60 -12.78
C ALA A 499 -25.01 -2.08 -12.62
N GLN A 500 -24.85 -1.61 -11.39
CA GLN A 500 -24.61 -0.19 -11.10
C GLN A 500 -23.27 0.29 -11.64
N MET A 501 -22.20 -0.52 -11.51
CA MET A 501 -20.91 -0.22 -12.12
C MET A 501 -21.02 -0.13 -13.64
N LEU A 502 -21.76 -1.03 -14.28
CA LEU A 502 -21.98 -1.00 -15.73
C LEU A 502 -22.70 0.29 -16.17
N VAL A 503 -23.65 0.82 -15.37
CA VAL A 503 -24.27 2.14 -15.63
C VAL A 503 -23.19 3.23 -15.67
N GLY A 504 -22.36 3.32 -14.63
CA GLY A 504 -21.28 4.32 -14.56
C GLY A 504 -20.25 4.15 -15.68
N ALA A 505 -19.80 2.91 -15.94
CA ALA A 505 -18.85 2.59 -16.99
C ALA A 505 -19.39 2.91 -18.40
N ALA A 506 -20.68 2.68 -18.63
CA ALA A 506 -21.32 2.99 -19.92
C ALA A 506 -21.46 4.51 -20.14
N TYR A 507 -21.72 5.31 -19.11
CA TYR A 507 -21.69 6.78 -19.23
C TYR A 507 -20.26 7.28 -19.49
N GLU A 508 -19.23 6.74 -18.81
CA GLU A 508 -17.84 7.09 -19.11
C GLU A 508 -17.47 6.68 -20.54
N MET A 509 -17.89 5.50 -21.00
CA MET A 509 -17.67 5.07 -22.39
C MET A 509 -18.39 5.93 -23.43
N ALA A 510 -19.59 6.44 -23.11
CA ALA A 510 -20.28 7.39 -23.99
C ALA A 510 -19.43 8.66 -24.17
N ARG A 511 -18.91 9.21 -23.07
CA ARG A 511 -18.05 10.38 -23.11
C ARG A 511 -16.71 10.13 -23.84
N ILE A 512 -16.09 8.97 -23.57
CA ILE A 512 -14.86 8.53 -24.28
C ILE A 512 -15.13 8.36 -25.79
N ALA A 513 -16.28 7.85 -26.17
CA ALA A 513 -16.67 7.69 -27.58
C ALA A 513 -16.84 9.04 -28.29
N GLU A 514 -17.39 10.05 -27.61
CA GLU A 514 -17.43 11.44 -28.15
C GLU A 514 -16.02 11.96 -28.42
N LEU A 515 -15.10 11.81 -27.45
CA LEU A 515 -13.70 12.23 -27.57
C LEU A 515 -12.92 11.44 -28.64
N ALA A 516 -13.34 10.19 -28.91
CA ALA A 516 -12.80 9.34 -29.98
C ALA A 516 -13.47 9.58 -31.33
N GLU A 517 -14.33 10.61 -31.47
CA GLU A 517 -15.08 10.96 -32.67
C GLU A 517 -16.00 9.83 -33.18
N LYS A 518 -16.63 9.08 -32.25
CA LYS A 518 -17.55 7.96 -32.53
C LYS A 518 -18.97 8.23 -31.99
N PRO A 519 -19.72 9.17 -32.55
CA PRO A 519 -21.03 9.60 -32.00
C PRO A 519 -22.08 8.48 -32.00
N ALA A 520 -22.01 7.50 -32.90
CA ALA A 520 -22.90 6.34 -32.91
C ALA A 520 -22.67 5.44 -31.67
N ASP A 521 -21.39 5.25 -31.31
CA ASP A 521 -21.02 4.49 -30.11
C ASP A 521 -21.42 5.24 -28.83
N ALA A 522 -21.28 6.56 -28.80
CA ALA A 522 -21.72 7.39 -27.67
C ALA A 522 -23.22 7.19 -27.39
N LYS A 523 -24.06 7.27 -28.42
CA LYS A 523 -25.51 7.00 -28.32
C LYS A 523 -25.80 5.56 -27.84
N LYS A 524 -25.06 4.59 -28.38
CA LYS A 524 -25.17 3.18 -27.97
C LYS A 524 -24.88 2.98 -26.49
N TYR A 525 -23.76 3.56 -25.98
CA TYR A 525 -23.39 3.39 -24.57
C TYR A 525 -24.34 4.13 -23.63
N THR A 526 -24.84 5.30 -24.01
CA THR A 526 -25.90 5.99 -23.25
C THR A 526 -27.16 5.12 -23.16
N ALA A 527 -27.57 4.50 -24.26
CA ALA A 527 -28.75 3.59 -24.27
C ALA A 527 -28.52 2.36 -23.37
N ILE A 528 -27.30 1.81 -23.32
CA ILE A 528 -26.93 0.71 -22.40
C ILE A 528 -27.04 1.18 -20.95
N ALA A 529 -26.52 2.34 -20.61
CA ALA A 529 -26.59 2.91 -19.27
C ALA A 529 -28.05 3.08 -18.82
N GLU A 530 -28.88 3.72 -19.64
CA GLU A 530 -30.31 3.95 -19.32
C GLU A 530 -31.09 2.64 -19.20
N LYS A 531 -30.85 1.67 -20.07
CA LYS A 531 -31.47 0.35 -19.99
C LYS A 531 -31.13 -0.36 -18.67
N MET A 532 -29.86 -0.35 -18.30
CA MET A 532 -29.37 -1.00 -17.08
C MET A 532 -29.87 -0.28 -15.82
N LYS A 533 -29.82 1.05 -15.80
CA LYS A 533 -30.38 1.90 -14.75
C LYS A 533 -31.86 1.57 -14.49
N ASN A 534 -32.68 1.46 -15.56
CA ASN A 534 -34.06 1.09 -15.45
C ASN A 534 -34.26 -0.33 -14.90
N ALA A 535 -33.44 -1.30 -15.34
CA ALA A 535 -33.48 -2.67 -14.85
C ALA A 535 -33.18 -2.74 -13.34
N VAL A 536 -32.11 -2.09 -12.88
CA VAL A 536 -31.74 -2.02 -11.45
C VAL A 536 -32.87 -1.38 -10.63
N ASN A 537 -33.38 -0.23 -11.04
CA ASN A 537 -34.43 0.49 -10.33
C ASN A 537 -35.77 -0.29 -10.25
N LYS A 538 -36.06 -1.12 -11.26
CA LYS A 538 -37.27 -1.95 -11.29
C LYS A 538 -37.10 -3.24 -10.49
N LYS A 539 -35.91 -3.85 -10.51
CA LYS A 539 -35.73 -5.21 -9.99
C LYS A 539 -35.08 -5.25 -8.62
N ALA A 540 -34.15 -4.31 -8.33
CA ALA A 540 -33.33 -4.39 -7.13
C ALA A 540 -33.73 -3.42 -6.02
N TRP A 541 -34.70 -2.53 -6.22
CA TRP A 541 -35.13 -1.59 -5.18
C TRP A 541 -36.03 -2.27 -4.14
N ASP A 542 -35.63 -2.26 -2.85
CA ASP A 542 -36.33 -2.90 -1.73
C ASP A 542 -37.00 -1.87 -0.76
N GLY A 543 -37.39 -0.72 -1.30
CA GLY A 543 -38.12 0.33 -0.59
C GLY A 543 -37.30 1.39 0.11
N ASP A 544 -36.21 1.01 0.81
CA ASP A 544 -35.26 1.94 1.46
C ASP A 544 -33.83 1.79 0.99
N TRP A 545 -33.47 0.67 0.34
CA TRP A 545 -32.15 0.40 -0.22
C TRP A 545 -32.22 -0.57 -1.40
N TYR A 546 -31.11 -0.76 -2.12
CA TYR A 546 -30.99 -1.76 -3.19
C TYR A 546 -30.48 -3.08 -2.61
N VAL A 547 -31.07 -4.20 -3.03
CA VAL A 547 -30.55 -5.54 -2.73
C VAL A 547 -29.14 -5.70 -3.29
N ARG A 548 -28.35 -6.60 -2.71
CA ARG A 548 -26.94 -6.79 -3.07
C ARG A 548 -26.76 -7.61 -4.35
N ALA A 549 -27.52 -8.70 -4.45
CA ALA A 549 -27.39 -9.67 -5.53
C ALA A 549 -28.62 -10.61 -5.56
N TYR A 550 -28.64 -11.49 -6.55
CA TYR A 550 -29.57 -12.62 -6.63
C TYR A 550 -28.78 -13.92 -6.76
N THR A 551 -29.17 -14.95 -6.02
CA THR A 551 -28.60 -16.29 -6.09
C THR A 551 -28.97 -17.00 -7.40
N ASP A 552 -28.41 -18.17 -7.66
CA ASP A 552 -28.83 -19.04 -8.78
C ASP A 552 -30.32 -19.46 -8.72
N GLU A 553 -30.93 -19.40 -7.53
CA GLU A 553 -32.35 -19.65 -7.31
C GLU A 553 -33.21 -18.37 -7.44
N MET A 554 -32.59 -17.25 -7.81
CA MET A 554 -33.21 -15.91 -7.89
C MET A 554 -33.69 -15.36 -6.56
N GLU A 555 -33.15 -15.86 -5.45
CA GLU A 555 -33.43 -15.33 -4.13
C GLU A 555 -32.57 -14.07 -3.89
N PRO A 556 -33.16 -13.01 -3.31
CA PRO A 556 -32.40 -11.79 -3.07
C PRO A 556 -31.44 -11.92 -1.89
N VAL A 557 -30.21 -11.43 -2.07
CA VAL A 557 -29.21 -11.20 -1.03
C VAL A 557 -29.20 -9.70 -0.72
N GLY A 558 -29.15 -9.31 0.54
CA GLY A 558 -29.16 -7.88 0.91
C GLY A 558 -30.57 -7.27 0.95
N SER A 559 -31.62 -8.06 1.20
CA SER A 559 -33.00 -7.63 1.30
C SER A 559 -33.45 -7.49 2.76
N LYS A 560 -34.43 -6.63 3.00
CA LYS A 560 -35.17 -6.56 4.27
C LYS A 560 -35.74 -7.91 4.74
N LYS A 561 -35.99 -8.80 3.80
CA LYS A 561 -36.52 -10.14 4.05
C LYS A 561 -35.50 -11.14 4.57
N CYS A 562 -34.21 -10.86 4.39
CA CYS A 562 -33.16 -11.71 4.90
C CYS A 562 -33.08 -11.60 6.42
N GLU A 563 -32.80 -12.67 7.14
CA GLU A 563 -32.52 -12.63 8.58
C GLU A 563 -31.12 -12.08 8.85
N GLU A 564 -30.12 -12.52 8.09
CA GLU A 564 -28.73 -12.07 8.08
C GLU A 564 -28.39 -11.45 6.73
N GLY A 565 -27.38 -10.62 6.66
CA GLY A 565 -27.00 -9.95 5.40
C GLY A 565 -28.10 -9.06 4.83
N LYS A 566 -28.79 -8.28 5.67
CA LYS A 566 -29.95 -7.46 5.24
C LYS A 566 -29.58 -6.29 4.36
N ILE A 567 -28.47 -5.64 4.64
CA ILE A 567 -28.01 -4.47 3.91
C ILE A 567 -26.50 -4.54 3.69
N PHE A 568 -26.05 -4.19 2.49
CA PHE A 568 -24.66 -4.11 2.07
C PHE A 568 -24.33 -2.69 1.65
N LEU A 569 -23.12 -2.22 1.97
CA LEU A 569 -22.63 -0.87 1.71
C LEU A 569 -22.47 -0.58 0.21
N GLU A 570 -21.92 -1.55 -0.53
CA GLU A 570 -21.44 -1.37 -1.90
C GLU A 570 -22.56 -0.90 -2.84
N THR A 571 -23.71 -1.57 -2.80
CA THR A 571 -24.83 -1.25 -3.69
C THR A 571 -25.50 0.07 -3.34
N GLN A 572 -25.43 0.54 -2.11
CA GLN A 572 -26.00 1.84 -1.74
C GLN A 572 -25.11 2.99 -2.24
N SER A 573 -23.80 2.88 -2.01
CA SER A 573 -22.85 3.89 -2.48
C SER A 573 -22.75 3.92 -4.00
N TRP A 574 -22.65 2.75 -4.67
CA TRP A 574 -22.61 2.68 -6.14
C TRP A 574 -23.89 3.12 -6.82
N ALA A 575 -25.06 2.98 -6.17
CA ALA A 575 -26.32 3.53 -6.70
C ALA A 575 -26.23 5.05 -6.90
N VAL A 576 -25.56 5.76 -5.98
CA VAL A 576 -25.35 7.22 -6.08
C VAL A 576 -24.19 7.53 -7.04
N LEU A 577 -23.03 6.86 -6.87
CA LEU A 577 -21.84 7.14 -7.67
C LEU A 577 -22.04 6.96 -9.17
N SER A 578 -22.80 5.94 -9.57
CA SER A 578 -23.09 5.65 -10.98
C SER A 578 -24.24 6.46 -11.57
N GLY A 579 -24.97 7.21 -10.74
CA GLY A 579 -26.20 7.88 -11.16
C GLY A 579 -27.38 6.92 -11.41
N THR A 580 -27.31 5.68 -10.90
CA THR A 580 -28.41 4.71 -10.97
C THR A 580 -29.62 5.17 -10.15
N ALA A 581 -29.39 5.62 -8.92
CA ALA A 581 -30.43 6.18 -8.06
C ALA A 581 -30.75 7.62 -8.46
N ASP A 582 -32.01 7.99 -8.43
CA ASP A 582 -32.41 9.37 -8.36
C ASP A 582 -32.07 9.99 -6.99
N LYS A 583 -32.21 11.30 -6.87
CA LYS A 583 -31.83 12.02 -5.64
C LYS A 583 -32.53 11.51 -4.38
N GLU A 584 -33.81 11.16 -4.49
CA GLU A 584 -34.60 10.71 -3.33
C GLU A 584 -34.24 9.28 -2.90
N ARG A 585 -34.07 8.37 -3.86
CA ARG A 585 -33.58 7.01 -3.57
C ARG A 585 -32.14 7.04 -3.05
N GLY A 586 -31.27 7.87 -3.63
CA GLY A 586 -29.90 8.05 -3.17
C GLY A 586 -29.85 8.51 -1.71
N LYS A 587 -30.68 9.48 -1.32
CA LYS A 587 -30.80 9.92 0.08
C LYS A 587 -31.26 8.76 0.98
N LYS A 588 -32.32 8.02 0.61
CA LYS A 588 -32.81 6.88 1.38
C LYS A 588 -31.76 5.80 1.56
N CYS A 589 -31.01 5.46 0.50
CA CYS A 589 -29.89 4.51 0.57
C CYS A 589 -28.86 4.93 1.59
N MET A 590 -28.38 6.18 1.50
CA MET A 590 -27.33 6.66 2.38
C MET A 590 -27.82 6.93 3.81
N ASP A 591 -29.10 7.23 4.02
CA ASP A 591 -29.71 7.25 5.34
C ASP A 591 -29.82 5.86 5.96
N SER A 592 -30.07 4.84 5.13
CA SER A 592 -30.04 3.43 5.57
C SER A 592 -28.65 2.97 5.91
N VAL A 593 -27.63 3.36 5.13
CA VAL A 593 -26.21 3.11 5.44
C VAL A 593 -25.85 3.73 6.80
N HIS A 594 -26.16 5.00 7.01
CA HIS A 594 -25.88 5.68 8.27
C HIS A 594 -26.57 4.99 9.46
N LYS A 595 -27.83 4.65 9.31
CA LYS A 595 -28.64 4.04 10.37
C LYS A 595 -28.17 2.63 10.75
N HIS A 596 -27.80 1.81 9.77
CA HIS A 596 -27.59 0.37 9.98
C HIS A 596 -26.13 -0.05 9.98
N LEU A 597 -25.24 0.66 9.25
CA LEU A 597 -23.86 0.24 9.00
C LEU A 597 -22.82 1.15 9.68
N ALA A 598 -23.14 2.44 9.93
CA ALA A 598 -22.18 3.36 10.52
C ALA A 598 -21.87 3.02 11.98
N THR A 599 -20.59 3.17 12.34
CA THR A 599 -20.07 3.01 13.70
C THR A 599 -19.01 4.09 13.95
N GLU A 600 -18.58 4.25 15.21
CA GLU A 600 -17.49 5.17 15.57
C GLU A 600 -16.14 4.83 14.96
N HIS A 601 -15.96 3.60 14.42
CA HIS A 601 -14.73 3.14 13.78
C HIS A 601 -14.83 3.05 12.25
N GLY A 602 -15.93 3.47 11.65
CA GLY A 602 -16.22 3.46 10.24
C GLY A 602 -17.51 2.73 9.87
N ILE A 603 -17.72 2.47 8.59
CA ILE A 603 -18.94 1.85 8.06
C ILE A 603 -18.71 0.36 7.82
N GLN A 604 -19.54 -0.48 8.44
CA GLN A 604 -19.51 -1.92 8.20
C GLN A 604 -19.91 -2.25 6.75
N VAL A 605 -19.28 -3.26 6.17
CA VAL A 605 -19.58 -3.68 4.79
C VAL A 605 -20.99 -4.24 4.66
N MET A 606 -21.50 -4.91 5.70
CA MET A 606 -22.84 -5.46 5.76
C MET A 606 -23.31 -5.72 7.18
N THR A 607 -24.63 -5.91 7.37
CA THR A 607 -25.24 -6.25 8.67
C THR A 607 -26.60 -6.92 8.53
N PRO A 608 -27.05 -7.80 9.45
CA PRO A 608 -26.24 -8.53 10.43
C PRO A 608 -25.28 -9.51 9.72
N PRO A 609 -24.10 -9.81 10.28
CA PRO A 609 -23.18 -10.77 9.67
C PRO A 609 -23.77 -12.18 9.70
N TYR A 610 -23.29 -13.02 8.80
CA TYR A 610 -23.68 -14.43 8.76
C TYR A 610 -23.06 -15.18 9.93
N SER A 611 -23.90 -15.93 10.66
CA SER A 611 -23.50 -16.67 11.88
C SER A 611 -22.90 -18.03 11.59
N LYS A 612 -23.06 -18.52 10.36
CA LYS A 612 -22.58 -19.83 9.89
C LYS A 612 -22.30 -19.83 8.39
N PHE A 613 -21.70 -20.89 7.92
CA PHE A 613 -21.49 -21.12 6.50
C PHE A 613 -22.81 -21.47 5.81
N TYR A 614 -23.11 -20.79 4.72
CA TYR A 614 -24.23 -21.02 3.82
C TYR A 614 -23.70 -21.35 2.42
N TYR A 615 -23.85 -22.60 1.99
CA TYR A 615 -23.31 -23.05 0.71
C TYR A 615 -23.72 -22.15 -0.48
N GLN A 616 -24.98 -21.72 -0.53
CA GLN A 616 -25.50 -20.88 -1.61
C GLN A 616 -24.99 -19.44 -1.61
N LEU A 617 -24.30 -19.02 -0.57
CA LEU A 617 -23.71 -17.67 -0.47
C LEU A 617 -22.17 -17.65 -0.67
N GLY A 618 -21.56 -18.84 -0.80
CA GLY A 618 -20.13 -18.96 -0.96
C GLY A 618 -19.34 -18.84 0.34
N SER A 619 -18.13 -18.29 0.25
CA SER A 619 -17.19 -18.28 1.36
C SER A 619 -17.41 -17.15 2.38
N ILE A 620 -18.38 -16.27 2.20
CA ILE A 620 -18.58 -15.11 3.11
C ILE A 620 -18.81 -15.54 4.57
N GLY A 621 -19.55 -16.62 4.80
CA GLY A 621 -19.81 -17.16 6.14
C GLY A 621 -18.67 -18.00 6.75
N VAL A 622 -17.53 -18.15 6.06
CA VAL A 622 -16.32 -18.78 6.61
C VAL A 622 -15.63 -17.86 7.62
N TYR A 623 -15.74 -16.55 7.43
CA TYR A 623 -15.16 -15.59 8.35
C TYR A 623 -16.04 -15.41 9.59
N PRO A 624 -15.42 -15.28 10.78
CA PRO A 624 -16.15 -14.94 11.99
C PRO A 624 -16.95 -13.64 11.82
N PRO A 625 -18.12 -13.52 12.47
CA PRO A 625 -18.91 -12.29 12.46
C PRO A 625 -18.09 -11.06 12.85
N GLY A 626 -18.13 -10.02 12.02
CA GLY A 626 -17.37 -8.78 12.19
C GLY A 626 -15.95 -8.81 11.62
N LEU A 627 -15.55 -9.86 10.90
CA LEU A 627 -14.26 -9.91 10.19
C LEU A 627 -14.44 -10.03 8.68
N LYS A 628 -13.45 -9.50 7.93
CA LYS A 628 -13.43 -9.51 6.46
C LYS A 628 -14.77 -9.06 5.89
N GLU A 629 -15.23 -9.68 4.83
CA GLU A 629 -16.49 -9.37 4.17
C GLU A 629 -17.73 -9.73 5.02
N ASN A 630 -17.54 -10.50 6.10
CA ASN A 630 -18.63 -10.88 6.99
C ASN A 630 -18.89 -9.85 8.11
N GLY A 631 -19.18 -8.62 7.71
CA GLY A 631 -19.59 -7.55 8.63
C GLY A 631 -18.48 -6.77 9.30
N ALA A 632 -17.21 -6.85 8.80
CA ALA A 632 -16.17 -5.92 9.21
C ALA A 632 -16.44 -4.50 8.69
N ILE A 633 -15.72 -3.53 9.24
CA ILE A 633 -15.53 -2.22 8.63
C ILE A 633 -14.45 -2.41 7.56
N PHE A 634 -14.85 -2.80 6.36
CA PHE A 634 -13.93 -2.97 5.26
C PHE A 634 -13.58 -1.59 4.70
N CYS A 635 -12.31 -1.17 4.86
CA CYS A 635 -11.95 0.24 4.66
C CYS A 635 -11.98 0.68 3.18
N HIS A 636 -12.01 -0.26 2.23
CA HIS A 636 -12.06 0.03 0.80
C HIS A 636 -13.40 0.65 0.33
N PRO A 637 -14.60 0.13 0.68
CA PRO A 637 -15.87 0.74 0.26
C PRO A 637 -16.28 1.94 1.13
N ASN A 638 -15.65 2.22 2.24
CA ASN A 638 -15.96 3.39 3.06
C ASN A 638 -15.83 4.71 2.27
N PRO A 639 -14.74 4.96 1.50
CA PRO A 639 -14.64 6.13 0.62
C PRO A 639 -15.73 6.24 -0.44
N TRP A 640 -16.32 5.14 -0.91
CA TRP A 640 -17.47 5.20 -1.82
C TRP A 640 -18.68 5.84 -1.15
N ALA A 641 -18.91 5.54 0.14
CA ALA A 641 -19.95 6.21 0.90
C ALA A 641 -19.65 7.70 1.12
N MET A 642 -18.39 8.06 1.39
CA MET A 642 -17.97 9.46 1.52
C MET A 642 -18.24 10.24 0.24
N ALA A 643 -17.85 9.68 -0.91
CA ALA A 643 -18.10 10.27 -2.22
C ALA A 643 -19.61 10.39 -2.53
N ALA A 644 -20.39 9.36 -2.21
CA ALA A 644 -21.85 9.38 -2.36
C ALA A 644 -22.51 10.48 -1.50
N GLU A 645 -22.09 10.65 -0.25
CA GLU A 645 -22.60 11.74 0.61
C GLU A 645 -22.20 13.12 0.07
N CYS A 646 -20.98 13.28 -0.46
CA CYS A 646 -20.56 14.52 -1.14
C CYS A 646 -21.41 14.80 -2.39
N MET A 647 -21.77 13.80 -3.19
CA MET A 647 -22.67 13.97 -4.33
C MET A 647 -24.08 14.39 -3.90
N LEU A 648 -24.51 13.95 -2.72
CA LEU A 648 -25.79 14.35 -2.11
C LEU A 648 -25.72 15.70 -1.36
N GLY A 649 -24.53 16.32 -1.26
CA GLY A 649 -24.31 17.61 -0.58
C GLY A 649 -24.24 17.50 0.95
N ARG A 650 -23.88 16.35 1.49
CA ARG A 650 -23.86 16.07 2.93
C ARG A 650 -22.42 16.03 3.47
N GLY A 651 -21.71 17.18 3.41
CA GLY A 651 -20.29 17.29 3.74
C GLY A 651 -19.96 16.90 5.18
N ASP A 652 -20.81 17.26 6.17
CA ASP A 652 -20.60 16.91 7.58
C ASP A 652 -20.52 15.38 7.74
N ARG A 653 -21.44 14.62 7.08
CA ARG A 653 -21.49 13.15 7.17
C ARG A 653 -20.34 12.49 6.40
N ALA A 654 -19.99 13.02 5.23
CA ALA A 654 -18.83 12.52 4.47
C ALA A 654 -17.54 12.66 5.28
N TYR A 655 -17.35 13.79 5.95
CA TYR A 655 -16.19 14.04 6.80
C TYR A 655 -16.20 13.19 8.09
N GLU A 656 -17.36 12.97 8.72
CA GLU A 656 -17.52 12.03 9.83
C GLU A 656 -17.01 10.64 9.46
N TYR A 657 -17.43 10.11 8.30
CA TYR A 657 -16.97 8.80 7.81
C TYR A 657 -15.47 8.78 7.50
N TYR A 658 -14.95 9.87 6.95
CA TYR A 658 -13.52 10.00 6.68
C TYR A 658 -12.71 9.95 7.99
N ARG A 659 -13.09 10.74 9.00
CA ARG A 659 -12.44 10.78 10.31
C ARG A 659 -12.48 9.42 11.01
N ALA A 660 -13.57 8.69 10.84
CA ALA A 660 -13.77 7.39 11.48
C ALA A 660 -12.75 6.31 11.09
N ILE A 661 -12.17 6.38 9.89
CA ILE A 661 -11.13 5.43 9.43
C ILE A 661 -9.77 6.09 9.18
N LEU A 662 -9.60 7.37 9.49
CA LEU A 662 -8.37 8.12 9.28
C LEU A 662 -7.24 7.59 10.15
N PRO A 663 -6.13 7.07 9.60
CA PRO A 663 -5.07 6.46 10.41
C PRO A 663 -4.46 7.41 11.43
N ALA A 664 -4.15 8.65 11.06
CA ALA A 664 -3.56 9.63 11.96
C ALA A 664 -4.45 9.91 13.19
N ALA A 665 -5.78 9.87 13.04
CA ALA A 665 -6.73 10.00 14.15
C ALA A 665 -6.77 8.77 15.07
N ARG A 666 -6.10 7.68 14.73
CA ARG A 666 -6.02 6.44 15.52
C ARG A 666 -4.77 6.36 16.40
N ASN A 667 -3.86 7.32 16.27
CA ASN A 667 -2.60 7.32 17.01
C ASN A 667 -2.76 7.23 18.52
N GLU A 668 -3.75 7.94 19.08
CA GLU A 668 -4.06 7.94 20.53
C GLU A 668 -4.70 6.61 21.01
N ILE A 669 -5.30 5.85 20.10
CA ILE A 669 -5.93 4.56 20.40
C ILE A 669 -5.16 3.38 19.78
N ALA A 670 -3.85 3.51 19.64
CA ALA A 670 -3.01 2.50 19.00
C ALA A 670 -3.06 1.12 19.68
N ASP A 671 -3.31 1.04 20.98
CA ASP A 671 -3.53 -0.23 21.70
C ASP A 671 -4.77 -0.99 21.21
N LEU A 672 -5.81 -0.27 20.82
CA LEU A 672 -7.03 -0.84 20.23
C LEU A 672 -6.84 -1.08 18.74
N HIS A 673 -6.38 -0.05 18.01
CA HIS A 673 -6.28 -0.11 16.55
C HIS A 673 -5.17 -1.02 16.06
N LYS A 674 -4.06 -1.13 16.76
CA LYS A 674 -2.87 -1.97 16.58
C LYS A 674 -2.07 -1.73 15.31
N THR A 675 -2.72 -1.45 14.17
CA THR A 675 -2.00 -1.15 12.91
C THR A 675 -1.37 0.23 12.94
N GLU A 676 -0.48 0.49 12.00
CA GLU A 676 0.28 1.72 11.88
C GLU A 676 -0.63 2.95 11.78
N PRO A 677 -0.38 4.01 12.55
CA PRO A 677 -1.19 5.24 12.50
C PRO A 677 -0.89 6.13 11.28
N TYR A 678 0.01 5.74 10.41
CA TYR A 678 0.38 6.50 9.21
C TYR A 678 -0.12 5.87 7.89
N VAL A 679 -0.79 4.71 7.90
CA VAL A 679 -1.33 4.07 6.70
C VAL A 679 -2.70 3.43 6.95
N TYR A 680 -3.53 3.40 5.92
CA TYR A 680 -4.81 2.70 5.96
C TYR A 680 -4.60 1.18 6.02
N CYS A 681 -5.45 0.52 6.79
CA CYS A 681 -5.58 -0.93 6.80
C CYS A 681 -6.69 -1.41 5.85
N GLN A 682 -6.72 -2.71 5.55
CA GLN A 682 -7.75 -3.31 4.73
C GLN A 682 -9.11 -3.29 5.43
N MET A 683 -9.11 -3.66 6.71
CA MET A 683 -10.33 -3.70 7.52
C MET A 683 -10.06 -3.35 8.98
N ILE A 684 -11.13 -2.93 9.65
CA ILE A 684 -11.23 -2.77 11.10
C ILE A 684 -12.30 -3.76 11.56
N ALA A 685 -12.06 -4.48 12.65
CA ALA A 685 -13.02 -5.42 13.20
C ALA A 685 -14.36 -4.72 13.53
N GLY A 686 -15.46 -5.28 13.03
CA GLY A 686 -16.80 -4.72 13.16
C GLY A 686 -17.43 -4.97 14.54
N LYS A 687 -18.57 -4.34 14.80
CA LYS A 687 -19.23 -4.34 16.13
C LYS A 687 -19.67 -5.72 16.64
N PHE A 688 -19.71 -6.74 15.76
CA PHE A 688 -20.04 -8.11 16.16
C PHE A 688 -18.82 -8.94 16.56
N HIS A 689 -17.61 -8.38 16.41
CA HIS A 689 -16.37 -9.03 16.81
C HIS A 689 -15.96 -8.55 18.22
N LYS A 690 -15.39 -9.45 19.03
CA LYS A 690 -14.93 -9.13 20.39
C LYS A 690 -13.87 -8.01 20.44
N ASP A 691 -13.07 -7.90 19.39
CA ASP A 691 -12.01 -6.88 19.27
C ASP A 691 -12.46 -5.72 18.35
N PHE A 692 -13.69 -5.26 18.51
CA PHE A 692 -14.26 -4.13 17.76
C PHE A 692 -13.33 -2.91 17.77
N GLY A 693 -12.96 -2.41 16.61
CA GLY A 693 -12.02 -1.29 16.45
C GLY A 693 -10.57 -1.70 16.11
N GLU A 694 -10.22 -3.00 16.20
CA GLU A 694 -8.89 -3.50 15.83
C GLU A 694 -8.70 -3.49 14.32
N GLY A 695 -7.68 -2.77 13.83
CA GLY A 695 -7.26 -2.75 12.43
C GLY A 695 -6.48 -4.00 12.04
N LYS A 696 -6.60 -4.45 10.79
CA LYS A 696 -5.94 -5.64 10.25
C LYS A 696 -5.48 -5.40 8.82
N ASN A 697 -4.34 -6.03 8.46
CA ASN A 697 -3.78 -6.02 7.09
C ASN A 697 -3.55 -4.60 6.57
N SER A 698 -2.55 -3.93 7.11
CA SER A 698 -2.15 -2.59 6.69
C SER A 698 -1.42 -2.56 5.34
N TRP A 699 -1.25 -1.39 4.76
CA TRP A 699 -0.48 -1.04 3.58
C TRP A 699 -1.13 -1.39 2.24
N LEU A 700 -0.98 -2.61 1.72
CA LEU A 700 -1.38 -2.94 0.36
C LEU A 700 -2.88 -3.21 0.27
N THR A 701 -3.64 -2.15 0.15
CA THR A 701 -5.11 -2.19 0.10
C THR A 701 -5.66 -1.08 -0.81
N GLY A 702 -6.77 -1.35 -1.49
CA GLY A 702 -7.52 -0.35 -2.25
C GLY A 702 -8.08 0.79 -1.41
N SER A 703 -8.07 0.64 -0.07
CA SER A 703 -8.43 1.72 0.85
C SER A 703 -7.59 2.97 0.63
N ALA A 704 -6.29 2.83 0.34
CA ALA A 704 -5.40 3.96 0.16
C ALA A 704 -5.83 4.85 -1.01
N CYS A 705 -5.99 4.28 -2.21
CA CYS A 705 -6.31 5.05 -3.40
C CYS A 705 -7.71 5.66 -3.33
N TRP A 706 -8.69 4.93 -2.84
CA TRP A 706 -10.05 5.44 -2.73
C TRP A 706 -10.22 6.49 -1.65
N ASN A 707 -9.47 6.42 -0.51
CA ASN A 707 -9.45 7.50 0.46
C ASN A 707 -8.81 8.77 -0.12
N PHE A 708 -7.73 8.64 -0.91
CA PHE A 708 -7.15 9.79 -1.58
C PHE A 708 -8.12 10.41 -2.59
N VAL A 709 -8.82 9.59 -3.38
CA VAL A 709 -9.89 10.05 -4.30
C VAL A 709 -11.02 10.73 -3.53
N ALA A 710 -11.52 10.13 -2.45
CA ALA A 710 -12.61 10.69 -1.66
C ALA A 710 -12.25 12.04 -1.04
N VAL A 711 -11.06 12.16 -0.45
CA VAL A 711 -10.65 13.44 0.16
C VAL A 711 -10.32 14.51 -0.87
N SER A 712 -9.54 14.20 -1.90
CA SER A 712 -9.09 15.21 -2.88
C SER A 712 -10.18 15.61 -3.87
N GLN A 713 -10.94 14.63 -4.40
CA GLN A 713 -11.87 14.86 -5.50
C GLN A 713 -13.33 15.10 -5.06
N TYR A 714 -13.72 14.63 -3.85
CA TYR A 714 -15.10 14.77 -3.38
C TYR A 714 -15.24 15.68 -2.17
N ILE A 715 -14.47 15.47 -1.08
CA ILE A 715 -14.55 16.34 0.10
C ILE A 715 -13.95 17.72 -0.24
N LEU A 716 -12.71 17.76 -0.70
CA LEU A 716 -12.08 19.02 -1.15
C LEU A 716 -12.54 19.45 -2.55
N GLY A 717 -13.13 18.55 -3.31
CA GLY A 717 -13.77 18.82 -4.59
C GLY A 717 -12.84 19.26 -5.70
N ILE A 718 -11.55 18.91 -5.65
CA ILE A 718 -10.54 19.26 -6.67
C ILE A 718 -10.41 18.06 -7.62
N ARG A 719 -11.23 18.03 -8.67
CA ARG A 719 -11.44 16.83 -9.49
C ARG A 719 -11.05 17.06 -10.95
N PRO A 720 -10.11 16.28 -11.51
CA PRO A 720 -9.85 16.25 -12.94
C PRO A 720 -11.10 15.87 -13.74
N ASP A 721 -11.33 16.59 -14.85
CA ASP A 721 -12.38 16.29 -15.82
C ASP A 721 -11.79 16.29 -17.24
N TYR A 722 -12.51 15.78 -18.22
CA TYR A 722 -12.08 15.77 -19.61
C TYR A 722 -11.80 17.17 -20.15
N ASP A 723 -12.60 18.15 -19.74
CA ASP A 723 -12.55 19.52 -20.23
C ASP A 723 -11.77 20.47 -19.29
N GLY A 724 -11.24 19.97 -18.14
CA GLY A 724 -10.49 20.83 -17.22
C GLY A 724 -10.42 20.31 -15.78
N LEU A 725 -10.21 21.24 -14.85
CA LEU A 725 -10.17 20.95 -13.41
C LEU A 725 -11.45 21.47 -12.76
N LEU A 726 -12.31 20.57 -12.31
CA LEU A 726 -13.56 20.91 -11.62
C LEU A 726 -13.28 21.22 -10.15
N ILE A 727 -13.79 22.35 -9.65
CA ILE A 727 -13.74 22.70 -8.24
C ILE A 727 -15.15 22.69 -7.66
N ASP A 728 -15.47 21.67 -6.86
CA ASP A 728 -16.81 21.44 -6.30
C ASP A 728 -16.74 20.91 -4.86
N PRO A 729 -16.21 21.70 -3.91
CA PRO A 729 -16.01 21.25 -2.52
C PRO A 729 -17.31 20.88 -1.82
N CYS A 730 -17.22 19.80 -1.01
CA CYS A 730 -18.29 19.37 -0.11
C CYS A 730 -17.71 19.17 1.30
N ILE A 731 -17.49 20.25 2.01
CA ILE A 731 -16.77 20.32 3.27
C ILE A 731 -17.72 20.41 4.49
N PRO A 732 -17.22 20.18 5.71
CA PRO A 732 -17.98 20.47 6.93
C PRO A 732 -18.42 21.94 6.99
N LYS A 733 -19.63 22.18 7.46
CA LYS A 733 -20.18 23.54 7.59
C LYS A 733 -19.37 24.46 8.49
N GLU A 734 -18.71 23.88 9.49
CA GLU A 734 -17.85 24.62 10.44
C GLU A 734 -16.54 25.13 9.79
N TRP A 735 -16.10 24.54 8.69
CA TRP A 735 -14.88 24.97 8.00
C TRP A 735 -15.12 26.31 7.30
N LYS A 736 -14.30 27.29 7.63
CA LYS A 736 -14.33 28.60 6.97
C LYS A 736 -13.65 28.62 5.59
N GLY A 737 -13.04 27.53 5.23
CA GLY A 737 -12.36 27.32 3.95
C GLY A 737 -11.11 26.48 4.09
N PHE A 738 -10.35 26.36 3.01
CA PHE A 738 -9.07 25.69 2.91
C PHE A 738 -8.25 26.25 1.74
N SER A 739 -6.98 25.91 1.67
CA SER A 739 -6.15 26.18 0.48
C SER A 739 -5.53 24.87 -0.03
N ALA A 740 -5.25 24.85 -1.34
CA ALA A 740 -4.61 23.70 -1.99
C ALA A 740 -3.65 24.14 -3.08
N ARG A 741 -2.61 23.35 -3.34
CA ARG A 741 -1.82 23.38 -4.55
C ARG A 741 -2.11 22.11 -5.35
N ARG A 742 -2.31 22.27 -6.66
CA ARG A 742 -2.57 21.17 -7.59
C ARG A 742 -1.81 21.38 -8.89
N HIS A 743 -0.88 20.47 -9.17
CA HIS A 743 -0.25 20.39 -10.49
C HIS A 743 -1.20 19.64 -11.44
N PHE A 744 -1.63 20.28 -12.54
CA PHE A 744 -2.56 19.70 -13.48
C PHE A 744 -2.24 20.12 -14.91
N ARG A 745 -2.05 19.15 -15.81
CA ARG A 745 -1.77 19.34 -17.25
C ARG A 745 -0.69 20.39 -17.52
N GLY A 746 0.41 20.34 -16.76
CA GLY A 746 1.60 21.17 -16.96
C GLY A 746 1.57 22.54 -16.26
N SER A 747 0.53 22.87 -15.51
CA SER A 747 0.42 24.12 -14.73
C SER A 747 0.20 23.85 -13.25
N ASP A 748 0.61 24.79 -12.40
CA ASP A 748 0.36 24.76 -10.96
C ASP A 748 -0.81 25.69 -10.60
N TYR A 749 -1.81 25.15 -9.93
CA TYR A 749 -2.99 25.89 -9.49
C TYR A 749 -2.94 26.06 -7.97
N TYR A 750 -2.91 27.30 -7.50
CA TYR A 750 -3.03 27.70 -6.10
C TYR A 750 -4.49 28.06 -5.81
N ILE A 751 -5.19 27.16 -5.14
CA ILE A 751 -6.64 27.21 -4.95
C ILE A 751 -6.93 27.68 -3.53
N THR A 752 -7.72 28.73 -3.38
CA THR A 752 -8.22 29.25 -2.10
C THR A 752 -9.75 29.15 -2.08
N VAL A 753 -10.28 28.33 -1.19
CA VAL A 753 -11.72 28.17 -0.98
C VAL A 753 -12.14 28.92 0.29
N ARG A 754 -13.15 29.77 0.19
CA ARG A 754 -13.76 30.47 1.33
C ARG A 754 -15.21 30.04 1.51
N ASN A 755 -15.63 29.80 2.74
CA ASN A 755 -17.00 29.38 3.11
C ASN A 755 -17.62 30.36 4.11
N PRO A 756 -17.95 31.59 3.69
CA PRO A 756 -18.49 32.61 4.58
C PRO A 756 -19.88 32.28 5.11
N GLU A 757 -20.69 31.57 4.31
CA GLU A 757 -22.07 31.19 4.66
C GLU A 757 -22.17 29.91 5.52
N GLY A 758 -21.06 29.21 5.77
CA GLY A 758 -21.04 27.96 6.56
C GLY A 758 -21.92 26.87 5.95
N ILE A 759 -21.82 26.64 4.65
CA ILE A 759 -22.56 25.58 3.93
C ILE A 759 -21.68 24.41 3.60
N SER A 760 -22.28 23.23 3.46
CA SER A 760 -21.48 22.04 3.06
C SER A 760 -21.16 22.01 1.57
N LYS A 761 -22.06 22.50 0.71
CA LYS A 761 -21.91 22.43 -0.76
C LYS A 761 -22.58 23.61 -1.43
N GLY A 762 -22.04 24.04 -2.55
CA GLY A 762 -22.53 25.12 -3.39
C GLY A 762 -21.44 26.17 -3.68
N ILE A 763 -21.41 26.69 -4.90
CA ILE A 763 -20.44 27.67 -5.38
C ILE A 763 -21.14 28.94 -5.81
N LYS A 764 -20.77 30.06 -5.19
CA LYS A 764 -21.26 31.40 -5.51
C LYS A 764 -20.45 32.09 -6.60
N SER A 765 -19.13 31.89 -6.57
CA SER A 765 -18.23 32.46 -7.58
C SER A 765 -16.91 31.70 -7.64
N VAL A 766 -16.33 31.70 -8.84
CA VAL A 766 -14.96 31.23 -9.10
C VAL A 766 -14.23 32.33 -9.87
N MET A 767 -13.02 32.67 -9.41
CA MET A 767 -12.11 33.60 -10.09
C MET A 767 -10.85 32.79 -10.49
N LEU A 768 -10.37 33.02 -11.70
CA LEU A 768 -9.09 32.50 -12.20
C LEU A 768 -8.22 33.72 -12.57
N ASP A 769 -7.09 33.89 -11.90
CA ASP A 769 -6.14 35.02 -12.10
C ASP A 769 -6.80 36.39 -12.06
N GLY A 770 -7.82 36.58 -11.22
CA GLY A 770 -8.59 37.82 -11.08
C GLY A 770 -9.78 37.93 -12.03
N GLU A 771 -9.95 37.03 -12.99
CA GLU A 771 -11.10 37.01 -13.91
C GLU A 771 -12.19 36.07 -13.42
N LYS A 772 -13.45 36.53 -13.47
CA LYS A 772 -14.60 35.70 -13.03
C LYS A 772 -14.97 34.66 -14.09
N LEU A 773 -15.01 33.39 -13.70
CA LEU A 773 -15.49 32.31 -14.55
C LEU A 773 -17.02 32.18 -14.51
N THR A 774 -17.60 31.68 -15.60
CA THR A 774 -19.05 31.40 -15.71
C THR A 774 -19.43 30.05 -15.13
N SER A 775 -18.45 29.17 -14.83
CA SER A 775 -18.63 27.86 -14.24
C SER A 775 -17.53 27.58 -13.22
N ASN A 776 -17.68 26.48 -12.47
CA ASN A 776 -16.66 25.97 -11.55
C ASN A 776 -15.68 24.97 -12.21
N LEU A 777 -15.71 24.84 -13.54
CA LEU A 777 -14.74 24.11 -14.34
C LEU A 777 -13.66 25.06 -14.84
N ILE A 778 -12.43 24.83 -14.43
CA ILE A 778 -11.25 25.62 -14.83
C ILE A 778 -10.71 24.96 -16.11
N PRO A 779 -10.71 25.72 -17.26
CA PRO A 779 -10.16 25.17 -18.51
C PRO A 779 -8.65 24.93 -18.38
N PRO A 780 -8.09 23.93 -19.10
CA PRO A 780 -6.65 23.71 -19.11
C PRO A 780 -5.91 24.90 -19.66
N SER A 781 -4.83 25.33 -19.00
CA SER A 781 -3.96 26.35 -19.54
C SER A 781 -3.18 25.82 -20.75
N LYS A 782 -2.94 26.68 -21.75
CA LYS A 782 -2.05 26.40 -22.88
C LYS A 782 -0.58 26.70 -22.57
N GLU A 783 -0.34 27.46 -21.53
CA GLU A 783 0.99 27.89 -21.07
C GLU A 783 1.29 27.20 -19.73
N SER A 784 2.49 26.64 -19.58
CA SER A 784 2.96 26.13 -18.29
C SER A 784 3.27 27.31 -17.38
N LYS A 785 2.38 27.59 -16.41
CA LYS A 785 2.54 28.72 -15.47
C LYS A 785 1.80 28.43 -14.14
N GLU A 786 1.97 29.35 -13.22
CA GLU A 786 1.19 29.38 -11.96
C GLU A 786 -0.13 30.12 -12.18
N HIS A 787 -1.20 29.56 -11.61
CA HIS A 787 -2.54 30.13 -11.64
C HIS A 787 -3.10 30.27 -10.22
N HIS A 788 -3.81 31.34 -9.96
CA HIS A 788 -4.50 31.59 -8.71
C HIS A 788 -6.00 31.40 -8.88
N VAL A 789 -6.58 30.51 -8.11
CA VAL A 789 -8.02 30.23 -8.14
C VAL A 789 -8.65 30.60 -6.81
N GLU A 790 -9.60 31.52 -6.85
CA GLU A 790 -10.38 31.90 -5.69
C GLU A 790 -11.82 31.38 -5.84
N VAL A 791 -12.28 30.63 -4.85
CA VAL A 791 -13.61 30.03 -4.82
C VAL A 791 -14.36 30.51 -3.58
N VAL A 792 -15.54 31.05 -3.79
CA VAL A 792 -16.45 31.41 -2.70
C VAL A 792 -17.63 30.48 -2.72
N MET A 793 -17.77 29.71 -1.62
CA MET A 793 -18.93 28.87 -1.39
C MET A 793 -20.12 29.73 -0.95
N GLY A 794 -21.32 29.38 -1.44
CA GLY A 794 -22.56 30.07 -1.15
C GLY A 794 -23.70 29.55 -2.02
N ARG A 795 -24.92 30.09 -1.78
CA ARG A 795 -26.15 29.77 -2.55
C ARG A 795 -26.36 30.76 -3.67
#